data_7ca522919c60824b3d57d5a621d35bb5
#
_entry.id   7ca522919c60824b3d57d5a621d35bb5
#
_cell.length_a   1.000
_cell.length_b   1.000
_cell.length_c   1.000
_cell.angle_alpha   90.00
_cell.angle_beta   90.00
_cell.angle_gamma   90.00
#
_symmetry.space_group_name_H-M   'P 1'
#
loop_
_entity.id
_entity.type
_entity.pdbx_description
1 polymer ?
#
loop_
_entity_poly.entity_id
_entity_poly.type
_entity_poly.pdbx_seq_one_letter_code
_entity_poly.pdbx_strand_id
1 'polypeptide(L)'
;MKLRKLTALAMSAVMVTSSIPFNTFATESSMQILSEDDTITSQTSSLPELIYPNEYNVSERTQNFDKNWRFSMGNLEGASEKGFNDSSWRELNLPHDYSIEQEYSNRMEAESGYLPGGSAWYRKKFTLPAEASNKRVRIDFDGVYMNATVYVNGHKLGTHAYGYTPFSFDITKYLDFNSENVIAVKVDHKTPSSRWYSGSGIYRSVKLTVTDAVHVDLWGTKVNTPDLNTNTANPKVEIRTKVKNDSEETKAVKIVNTIYDDADMELASVTSEEVSLAAGENKEVKLETDVSSPRLWSVDDPNLYTVKTEVKVGEEVVDTYYTDFGFRYFNFDTNSGFSLNGTNVKLKGVCMHHDQGALGAVANKNAIRRQVEILKEMGCNSIRVTHNPAAKELLEVCDELGVLVIDEAFDGWHRMKNGNTNDYSKHFNANIEGDNEIIGKTSGMKWYQYDLSAMINSAYNSPSVIMWSLGNEVLEGTANDWDSSFVEVSGNLAELAHSLDESRPSTIGDNKIKGQTRNPNNLYAQIDQKVADVGGVVGLNYANGGQYDAWHRLKPDWKLYASETVSSISSRGIYKIKGYTGSQNASKQLTAYDKSRVGWGAFASEGWFETIKRDYLAGEYVWTGFDYIGEPTPYNGTDAGAKSSWPSPKSSYFGIIDTAGFPKDSYYLYRSLWNDENTTLHILPAWNENVVEKDRQGNVPVVVYSNAKSVELFFKPANGVEQSLGLKKFTTKNSNTSLYQYQIYEGEGKSSTEHENLYMTWSVPYADGTLRAVAYSDENGQTAINETVGRNSVTTTKEARKLVVKKYNAEGNIFADGYDLAYFEVDVVDADGNIVPDAQNDISFEVSGEGKLVGLDNGNPVDHTSHKANHRNAFSGKALAIVQTSETAGSITLKATSAGLEGTTVTINTERAQTGNSGNTTGV
;
A
#
# COMPACT_ATOMS: atom_id res chain seq x y z
N MET A 1 -0.50 34.46 7.00
CA MET A 1 -0.52 35.76 7.69
C MET A 1 -1.30 35.65 8.98
N LYS A 2 -0.60 35.86 10.11
CA LYS A 2 -1.10 35.95 11.49
C LYS A 2 -1.54 34.69 12.23
N LEU A 3 -0.56 34.15 12.97
CA LEU A 3 -0.61 33.76 14.40
C LEU A 3 -1.91 34.10 15.14
N ARG A 4 -2.53 33.07 15.73
CA ARG A 4 -3.24 33.26 17.00
C ARG A 4 -2.70 32.28 18.04
N LYS A 5 -1.98 32.85 18.99
CA LYS A 5 -1.71 32.24 20.30
C LYS A 5 -3.01 32.13 21.06
N LEU A 6 -3.31 30.98 21.61
CA LEU A 6 -4.28 30.84 22.70
C LEU A 6 -3.52 30.51 23.97
N THR A 7 -3.72 31.36 24.95
CA THR A 7 -3.24 31.30 26.31
C THR A 7 -4.02 30.25 27.09
N ALA A 8 -3.33 29.20 27.56
CA ALA A 8 -3.86 28.29 28.57
C ALA A 8 -3.41 28.77 29.95
N LEU A 9 -4.37 28.80 30.88
CA LEU A 9 -4.21 29.16 32.26
C LEU A 9 -3.34 28.18 33.03
N ALA A 10 -2.40 28.70 33.78
CA ALA A 10 -1.53 27.96 34.65
C ALA A 10 -2.26 27.42 35.89
N MET A 11 -2.00 26.14 36.21
CA MET A 11 -1.99 25.66 37.58
C MET A 11 -0.69 24.93 37.86
N SER A 12 -0.01 25.39 38.88
CA SER A 12 1.32 24.99 39.32
C SER A 12 1.35 23.59 39.89
N ALA A 13 2.30 22.77 39.43
CA ALA A 13 2.88 21.70 40.25
C ALA A 13 4.32 21.47 39.81
N VAL A 14 5.20 21.73 40.74
CA VAL A 14 6.57 21.29 41.00
C VAL A 14 7.35 20.67 39.84
N MET A 15 8.38 21.43 39.43
CA MET A 15 9.49 20.96 38.58
C MET A 15 10.21 19.77 39.17
N VAL A 16 10.32 18.70 38.43
CA VAL A 16 11.50 17.85 38.37
C VAL A 16 12.02 17.93 36.94
N THR A 17 13.14 18.58 36.78
CA THR A 17 13.86 18.71 35.51
C THR A 17 14.46 17.35 35.17
N SER A 18 13.86 16.68 34.17
CA SER A 18 14.59 15.72 33.35
C SER A 18 14.45 16.24 31.91
N SER A 19 15.54 16.78 31.43
CA SER A 19 15.73 17.09 30.02
C SER A 19 15.67 15.80 29.21
N ILE A 20 14.54 15.55 28.57
CA ILE A 20 14.44 14.57 27.47
C ILE A 20 14.82 15.35 26.21
N PRO A 21 15.92 15.03 25.53
CA PRO A 21 16.14 15.58 24.20
C PRO A 21 15.09 14.95 23.26
N PHE A 22 14.31 15.77 22.60
CA PHE A 22 13.61 15.38 21.39
C PHE A 22 14.66 14.84 20.40
N ASN A 23 14.69 13.54 20.18
CA ASN A 23 15.48 12.95 19.14
C ASN A 23 14.80 13.26 17.80
N THR A 24 15.38 14.18 17.09
CA THR A 24 15.13 14.40 15.66
C THR A 24 15.43 13.11 14.90
N PHE A 25 14.46 12.71 14.11
CA PHE A 25 14.60 11.61 13.16
C PHE A 25 15.70 11.93 12.14
N ALA A 26 16.90 11.45 12.40
CA ALA A 26 17.96 11.45 11.41
C ALA A 26 17.75 10.24 10.50
N THR A 27 17.45 10.49 9.29
CA THR A 27 17.17 9.51 8.27
C THR A 27 18.43 9.08 7.52
N GLU A 28 18.89 8.13 7.98
CA GLU A 28 18.85 6.78 7.42
C GLU A 28 17.94 6.00 8.33
N SER A 29 16.82 5.52 7.88
CA SER A 29 15.77 4.83 8.62
C SER A 29 16.06 4.68 10.10
N SER A 30 15.27 5.21 11.00
CA SER A 30 15.48 5.26 12.46
C SER A 30 15.77 3.88 13.08
N MET A 31 16.94 3.34 12.81
CA MET A 31 17.38 2.05 13.31
C MET A 31 18.50 2.24 14.34
N GLN A 32 18.30 1.69 15.51
CA GLN A 32 19.29 1.72 16.58
C GLN A 32 20.34 0.62 16.40
N ILE A 33 21.62 0.95 16.56
CA ILE A 33 22.68 -0.07 16.67
C ILE A 33 22.61 -0.63 18.09
N LEU A 34 22.28 -1.92 18.20
CA LEU A 34 22.35 -2.63 19.48
C LEU A 34 23.74 -3.25 19.63
N SER A 35 24.44 -2.94 20.70
CA SER A 35 25.76 -3.52 21.01
C SER A 35 25.61 -4.81 21.82
N GLU A 36 26.65 -5.65 21.84
CA GLU A 36 26.67 -6.95 22.57
C GLU A 36 26.42 -6.85 24.08
N ASP A 37 26.44 -5.63 24.68
CA ASP A 37 26.33 -5.44 26.14
C ASP A 37 24.89 -5.06 26.60
N ASP A 38 23.93 -4.86 25.69
CA ASP A 38 22.55 -4.48 26.04
C ASP A 38 21.68 -5.70 26.35
N THR A 39 22.02 -6.45 27.38
CA THR A 39 21.14 -7.49 27.95
C THR A 39 20.24 -6.88 29.02
N ILE A 40 19.00 -6.55 28.64
CA ILE A 40 17.95 -6.21 29.60
C ILE A 40 17.39 -7.50 30.17
N THR A 41 17.74 -7.82 31.43
CA THR A 41 17.15 -8.92 32.17
C THR A 41 15.73 -8.56 32.59
N SER A 42 14.71 -9.10 31.94
CA SER A 42 13.33 -9.05 32.42
C SER A 42 13.03 -10.17 33.37
N GLN A 43 12.39 -9.86 34.50
CA GLN A 43 11.83 -10.89 35.40
C GLN A 43 10.63 -11.55 34.67
N THR A 44 10.78 -12.84 34.40
CA THR A 44 9.71 -13.68 33.83
C THR A 44 8.60 -13.91 34.85
N SER A 45 7.46 -13.25 34.72
CA SER A 45 6.22 -13.75 35.30
C SER A 45 5.56 -14.68 34.27
N SER A 46 5.37 -15.93 34.63
CA SER A 46 4.66 -16.92 33.82
C SER A 46 3.19 -16.54 33.73
N LEU A 47 2.78 -16.01 32.59
CA LEU A 47 1.39 -15.73 32.21
C LEU A 47 0.88 -16.87 31.30
N PRO A 48 -0.40 -17.23 31.33
CA PRO A 48 -0.92 -18.34 30.54
C PRO A 48 -0.80 -18.08 29.03
N GLU A 49 -0.47 -19.16 28.33
CA GLU A 49 -0.37 -19.26 26.88
C GLU A 49 -1.69 -18.84 26.19
N LEU A 50 -1.62 -18.03 25.14
CA LEU A 50 -2.79 -17.73 24.29
C LEU A 50 -3.08 -18.95 23.43
N ILE A 51 -3.99 -19.80 23.86
CA ILE A 51 -4.50 -20.92 23.07
C ILE A 51 -5.63 -20.37 22.21
N TYR A 52 -5.44 -20.33 20.89
CA TYR A 52 -6.53 -20.11 19.95
C TYR A 52 -7.23 -21.45 19.70
N PRO A 53 -8.43 -21.64 20.21
CA PRO A 53 -9.10 -22.93 20.03
C PRO A 53 -9.59 -23.06 18.58
N ASN A 54 -9.58 -24.29 18.04
CA ASN A 54 -10.37 -24.63 16.84
C ASN A 54 -11.89 -24.66 17.17
N GLU A 55 -12.26 -24.17 18.33
CA GLU A 55 -13.61 -24.03 18.85
C GLU A 55 -14.04 -22.58 18.75
N TYR A 56 -15.11 -22.34 18.02
CA TYR A 56 -15.71 -21.02 17.84
C TYR A 56 -16.95 -20.92 18.72
N ASN A 57 -17.23 -19.71 19.21
CA ASN A 57 -18.31 -19.45 20.14
C ASN A 57 -19.45 -18.63 19.49
N VAL A 58 -20.49 -18.32 20.26
CA VAL A 58 -21.65 -17.53 19.83
C VAL A 58 -21.69 -16.13 20.46
N SER A 59 -20.74 -15.80 21.31
CA SER A 59 -20.72 -14.54 22.04
C SER A 59 -20.03 -13.43 21.25
N GLU A 60 -19.16 -13.76 20.29
CA GLU A 60 -18.47 -12.84 19.41
C GLU A 60 -19.07 -12.91 18.01
N ARG A 61 -19.48 -11.75 17.50
CA ARG A 61 -20.09 -11.64 16.18
C ARG A 61 -19.15 -12.09 15.07
N THR A 62 -17.94 -11.59 15.06
CA THR A 62 -16.92 -11.90 14.05
C THR A 62 -15.65 -12.41 14.70
N GLN A 63 -15.19 -13.57 14.28
CA GLN A 63 -14.04 -14.27 14.86
C GLN A 63 -12.98 -14.53 13.78
N ASN A 64 -11.70 -14.38 14.16
CA ASN A 64 -10.61 -14.72 13.28
C ASN A 64 -10.64 -16.20 12.90
N PHE A 65 -10.51 -16.51 11.63
CA PHE A 65 -10.54 -17.87 11.10
C PHE A 65 -9.22 -18.29 10.44
N ASP A 66 -8.17 -17.47 10.55
CA ASP A 66 -6.89 -17.62 9.83
C ASP A 66 -5.98 -18.74 10.39
N LYS A 67 -6.16 -19.17 11.64
CA LYS A 67 -5.28 -20.14 12.29
C LYS A 67 -5.53 -21.59 11.87
N ASN A 68 -4.50 -22.44 11.92
CA ASN A 68 -4.56 -23.91 11.83
C ASN A 68 -5.21 -24.46 10.53
N TRP A 69 -4.88 -23.89 9.38
CA TRP A 69 -5.26 -24.45 8.08
C TRP A 69 -4.27 -25.55 7.65
N ARG A 70 -4.79 -26.53 6.94
CA ARG A 70 -4.00 -27.55 6.26
C ARG A 70 -3.93 -27.24 4.76
N PHE A 71 -2.73 -27.32 4.21
CA PHE A 71 -2.41 -26.89 2.85
C PHE A 71 -1.70 -28.00 2.07
N SER A 72 -2.07 -28.17 0.81
CA SER A 72 -1.34 -29.01 -0.13
C SER A 72 -1.44 -28.49 -1.56
N MET A 73 -0.32 -28.53 -2.27
CA MET A 73 -0.27 -28.26 -3.71
C MET A 73 -0.86 -29.44 -4.51
N GLY A 74 -1.42 -29.12 -5.67
CA GLY A 74 -1.91 -30.09 -6.65
C GLY A 74 -3.44 -30.17 -6.74
N ASN A 75 -3.90 -30.85 -7.79
CA ASN A 75 -5.32 -31.12 -8.00
C ASN A 75 -5.69 -32.47 -7.39
N LEU A 76 -6.00 -32.48 -6.10
CA LEU A 76 -6.23 -33.70 -5.33
C LEU A 76 -7.71 -34.12 -5.41
N GLU A 77 -7.95 -35.32 -5.89
CA GLU A 77 -9.31 -35.90 -5.99
C GLU A 77 -9.87 -36.21 -4.58
N GLY A 78 -11.12 -35.89 -4.35
CA GLY A 78 -11.81 -36.10 -3.06
C GLY A 78 -11.42 -35.10 -1.96
N ALA A 79 -10.52 -34.14 -2.20
CA ALA A 79 -10.10 -33.17 -1.18
C ALA A 79 -11.23 -32.23 -0.70
N SER A 80 -12.36 -32.16 -1.41
CA SER A 80 -13.58 -31.47 -0.97
C SER A 80 -14.35 -32.21 0.11
N GLU A 81 -14.21 -33.55 0.19
CA GLU A 81 -15.02 -34.41 1.03
C GLU A 81 -14.69 -34.23 2.52
N LYS A 82 -15.72 -34.23 3.40
CA LYS A 82 -15.54 -34.12 4.85
C LYS A 82 -14.57 -35.17 5.42
N GLY A 83 -14.69 -36.42 4.98
CA GLY A 83 -13.89 -37.55 5.46
C GLY A 83 -12.51 -37.70 4.81
N PHE A 84 -12.07 -36.79 3.96
CA PHE A 84 -10.75 -36.83 3.34
C PHE A 84 -9.62 -36.78 4.38
N ASN A 85 -8.62 -37.66 4.23
CA ASN A 85 -7.47 -37.68 5.14
C ASN A 85 -6.40 -36.65 4.73
N ASP A 86 -6.37 -35.54 5.44
CA ASP A 86 -5.42 -34.43 5.27
C ASP A 86 -4.29 -34.39 6.31
N SER A 87 -4.11 -35.48 7.09
CA SER A 87 -3.13 -35.52 8.18
C SER A 87 -1.67 -35.31 7.75
N SER A 88 -1.33 -35.62 6.48
CA SER A 88 -0.01 -35.39 5.93
C SER A 88 0.20 -34.01 5.34
N TRP A 89 -0.84 -33.18 5.27
CA TRP A 89 -0.76 -31.83 4.73
C TRP A 89 -0.01 -30.90 5.69
N ARG A 90 0.67 -29.90 5.12
CA ARG A 90 1.34 -28.86 5.92
C ARG A 90 0.31 -28.04 6.67
N GLU A 91 0.55 -27.81 7.95
CA GLU A 91 -0.22 -26.89 8.77
C GLU A 91 0.37 -25.47 8.63
N LEU A 92 -0.51 -24.47 8.48
CA LEU A 92 -0.12 -23.07 8.36
C LEU A 92 -1.24 -22.14 8.83
N ASN A 93 -0.89 -20.88 9.04
CA ASN A 93 -1.84 -19.80 9.25
C ASN A 93 -1.99 -18.97 7.99
N LEU A 94 -3.18 -18.34 7.81
CA LEU A 94 -3.44 -17.34 6.81
C LEU A 94 -3.06 -15.95 7.35
N PRO A 95 -2.85 -14.98 6.47
CA PRO A 95 -2.81 -15.05 4.99
C PRO A 95 -1.61 -15.84 4.47
N HIS A 96 -1.76 -16.50 3.33
CA HIS A 96 -0.72 -17.36 2.76
C HIS A 96 -0.63 -17.24 1.23
N ASP A 97 0.59 -17.05 0.73
CA ASP A 97 0.92 -17.00 -0.70
C ASP A 97 1.91 -18.14 -1.03
N TYR A 98 1.44 -19.15 -1.76
CA TYR A 98 2.29 -20.30 -2.09
C TYR A 98 3.19 -20.06 -3.31
N SER A 99 2.99 -19.01 -4.10
CA SER A 99 3.88 -18.71 -5.21
C SER A 99 5.24 -18.20 -4.74
N ILE A 100 5.30 -17.33 -3.71
CA ILE A 100 6.57 -16.78 -3.19
C ILE A 100 7.46 -17.85 -2.53
N GLU A 101 6.90 -18.99 -2.20
CA GLU A 101 7.62 -20.11 -1.61
C GLU A 101 8.30 -20.99 -2.63
N GLN A 102 7.96 -20.84 -3.93
CA GLN A 102 8.47 -21.67 -5.01
C GLN A 102 9.76 -21.09 -5.60
N GLU A 103 10.48 -21.95 -6.33
CA GLU A 103 11.70 -21.55 -7.00
C GLU A 103 11.40 -20.77 -8.30
N TYR A 104 12.21 -19.78 -8.59
CA TYR A 104 12.18 -19.05 -9.84
C TYR A 104 12.43 -19.98 -11.04
N SER A 105 11.63 -19.86 -12.08
CA SER A 105 11.72 -20.74 -13.25
C SER A 105 11.71 -19.96 -14.56
N ASN A 106 12.70 -20.23 -15.43
CA ASN A 106 12.72 -19.68 -16.79
C ASN A 106 11.62 -20.23 -17.71
N ARG A 107 10.76 -21.11 -17.19
CA ARG A 107 9.56 -21.61 -17.89
C ARG A 107 8.36 -20.71 -17.67
N MET A 108 8.40 -19.87 -16.60
CA MET A 108 7.37 -18.90 -16.27
C MET A 108 7.63 -17.59 -17.01
N GLU A 109 6.62 -16.75 -17.08
CA GLU A 109 6.67 -15.44 -17.71
C GLU A 109 7.26 -14.35 -16.79
N ALA A 110 7.74 -13.28 -17.40
CA ALA A 110 8.36 -12.16 -16.70
C ALA A 110 7.37 -11.37 -15.85
N GLU A 111 6.10 -11.31 -16.27
CA GLU A 111 5.03 -10.55 -15.58
C GLU A 111 4.74 -11.11 -14.20
N SER A 112 4.78 -12.41 -13.98
CA SER A 112 4.68 -13.05 -12.66
C SER A 112 6.00 -13.07 -11.88
N GLY A 113 7.05 -12.41 -12.39
CA GLY A 113 8.40 -12.47 -11.80
C GLY A 113 9.05 -13.84 -11.88
N TYR A 114 8.67 -14.67 -12.84
CA TYR A 114 9.16 -16.05 -13.02
C TYR A 114 8.77 -17.02 -11.88
N LEU A 115 7.78 -16.67 -11.07
CA LEU A 115 7.23 -17.53 -10.03
C LEU A 115 6.01 -18.28 -10.54
N PRO A 116 5.89 -19.60 -10.27
CA PRO A 116 4.76 -20.38 -10.77
C PRO A 116 3.50 -20.18 -9.92
N GLY A 117 2.33 -20.29 -10.59
CA GLY A 117 1.05 -20.48 -9.93
C GLY A 117 0.79 -21.95 -9.62
N GLY A 118 -0.38 -22.45 -10.02
CA GLY A 118 -0.79 -23.84 -9.89
C GLY A 118 -2.08 -24.02 -9.13
N SER A 119 -2.55 -25.27 -9.02
CA SER A 119 -3.72 -25.61 -8.20
C SER A 119 -3.27 -26.01 -6.80
N ALA A 120 -4.05 -25.61 -5.78
CA ALA A 120 -3.82 -25.97 -4.40
C ALA A 120 -5.13 -26.15 -3.63
N TRP A 121 -5.03 -26.79 -2.49
CA TRP A 121 -6.12 -26.98 -1.55
C TRP A 121 -5.76 -26.48 -0.17
N TYR A 122 -6.75 -25.83 0.46
CA TYR A 122 -6.76 -25.46 1.87
C TYR A 122 -7.91 -26.16 2.56
N ARG A 123 -7.68 -26.68 3.77
CA ARG A 123 -8.72 -27.35 4.56
C ARG A 123 -8.59 -26.91 6.01
N LYS A 124 -9.70 -26.68 6.67
CA LYS A 124 -9.75 -26.39 8.11
C LYS A 124 -10.88 -27.14 8.77
N LYS A 125 -10.55 -27.80 9.88
CA LYS A 125 -11.49 -28.44 10.78
C LYS A 125 -11.85 -27.50 11.91
N PHE A 126 -13.13 -27.43 12.26
CA PHE A 126 -13.63 -26.55 13.33
C PHE A 126 -14.89 -27.10 13.95
N THR A 127 -15.22 -26.62 15.17
CA THR A 127 -16.46 -26.96 15.89
C THR A 127 -17.21 -25.69 16.27
N LEU A 128 -18.52 -25.80 16.34
CA LEU A 128 -19.43 -24.81 16.91
C LEU A 128 -20.32 -25.48 17.95
N PRO A 129 -20.59 -24.80 19.08
CA PRO A 129 -21.43 -25.34 20.15
C PRO A 129 -22.91 -25.49 19.68
N ALA A 130 -23.69 -26.25 20.42
CA ALA A 130 -25.10 -26.52 20.09
C ALA A 130 -25.95 -25.25 20.01
N GLU A 131 -25.64 -24.26 20.81
CA GLU A 131 -26.28 -22.93 20.86
C GLU A 131 -26.21 -22.20 19.52
N ALA A 132 -25.20 -22.48 18.73
CA ALA A 132 -25.04 -21.91 17.39
C ALA A 132 -26.12 -22.40 16.39
N SER A 133 -26.84 -23.49 16.69
CA SER A 133 -27.90 -24.03 15.84
C SER A 133 -29.07 -23.05 15.60
N ASN A 134 -29.25 -22.08 16.49
CA ASN A 134 -30.26 -21.04 16.38
C ASN A 134 -29.72 -19.73 15.78
N LYS A 135 -28.44 -19.71 15.43
CA LYS A 135 -27.76 -18.55 14.86
C LYS A 135 -27.62 -18.67 13.33
N ARG A 136 -27.16 -17.63 12.72
CA ARG A 136 -26.67 -17.61 11.32
C ARG A 136 -25.15 -17.63 11.34
N VAL A 137 -24.57 -18.48 10.52
CA VAL A 137 -23.11 -18.64 10.43
C VAL A 137 -22.66 -18.36 9.00
N ARG A 138 -21.80 -17.39 8.84
CA ARG A 138 -21.23 -16.95 7.57
C ARG A 138 -19.72 -17.11 7.58
N ILE A 139 -19.15 -17.51 6.46
CA ILE A 139 -17.70 -17.48 6.20
C ILE A 139 -17.39 -16.34 5.23
N ASP A 140 -16.42 -15.48 5.62
CA ASP A 140 -16.04 -14.29 4.89
C ASP A 140 -14.57 -14.41 4.45
N PHE A 141 -14.32 -14.24 3.15
CA PHE A 141 -12.98 -14.22 2.56
C PHE A 141 -12.70 -12.81 2.05
N ASP A 142 -11.62 -12.18 2.53
CA ASP A 142 -11.23 -10.85 2.07
C ASP A 142 -10.56 -10.88 0.68
N GLY A 143 -10.01 -12.03 0.26
CA GLY A 143 -9.48 -12.26 -1.07
C GLY A 143 -8.74 -13.59 -1.23
N VAL A 144 -8.95 -14.26 -2.37
CA VAL A 144 -8.30 -15.55 -2.72
C VAL A 144 -7.89 -15.52 -4.19
N TYR A 145 -6.61 -15.55 -4.48
CA TYR A 145 -6.12 -15.52 -5.85
C TYR A 145 -5.79 -16.92 -6.37
N MET A 146 -6.50 -17.47 -7.38
CA MET A 146 -7.78 -17.05 -7.97
C MET A 146 -8.63 -18.29 -8.27
N ASN A 147 -9.86 -18.09 -8.82
CA ASN A 147 -10.83 -19.16 -9.09
C ASN A 147 -11.05 -20.04 -7.84
N ALA A 148 -11.39 -19.39 -6.72
CA ALA A 148 -11.60 -20.03 -5.44
C ALA A 148 -12.94 -20.80 -5.42
N THR A 149 -12.90 -22.12 -5.28
CA THR A 149 -14.10 -22.93 -5.07
C THR A 149 -14.17 -23.36 -3.60
N VAL A 150 -15.28 -23.01 -2.93
CA VAL A 150 -15.46 -23.24 -1.50
C VAL A 150 -16.45 -24.37 -1.26
N TYR A 151 -16.12 -25.22 -0.29
CA TYR A 151 -16.92 -26.36 0.15
C TYR A 151 -17.05 -26.37 1.66
N VAL A 152 -18.22 -26.81 2.15
CA VAL A 152 -18.48 -27.07 3.58
C VAL A 152 -19.01 -28.48 3.72
N ASN A 153 -18.35 -29.32 4.52
CA ASN A 153 -18.73 -30.71 4.74
C ASN A 153 -18.98 -31.53 3.45
N GLY A 154 -18.23 -31.18 2.37
CA GLY A 154 -18.36 -31.81 1.03
C GLY A 154 -19.34 -31.12 0.09
N HIS A 155 -20.17 -30.19 0.58
CA HIS A 155 -21.11 -29.41 -0.25
C HIS A 155 -20.41 -28.24 -0.92
N LYS A 156 -20.46 -28.15 -2.26
CA LYS A 156 -19.96 -27.01 -3.02
C LYS A 156 -20.88 -25.81 -2.81
N LEU A 157 -20.33 -24.70 -2.32
CA LEU A 157 -21.06 -23.43 -2.15
C LEU A 157 -21.03 -22.59 -3.42
N GLY A 158 -19.88 -22.52 -4.07
CA GLY A 158 -19.70 -21.71 -5.27
C GLY A 158 -18.25 -21.55 -5.65
N THR A 159 -18.00 -20.83 -6.75
CA THR A 159 -16.67 -20.42 -7.20
C THR A 159 -16.67 -18.92 -7.36
N HIS A 160 -15.69 -18.23 -6.78
CA HIS A 160 -15.40 -16.83 -7.02
C HIS A 160 -14.15 -16.73 -7.91
N ALA A 161 -14.29 -16.06 -9.05
CA ALA A 161 -13.25 -16.06 -10.08
C ALA A 161 -12.23 -14.93 -9.89
N TYR A 162 -12.67 -13.75 -9.42
CA TYR A 162 -11.81 -12.57 -9.25
C TYR A 162 -11.01 -12.68 -7.96
N GLY A 163 -9.69 -12.50 -8.06
CA GLY A 163 -8.77 -12.78 -6.94
C GLY A 163 -8.72 -11.69 -5.87
N TYR A 164 -9.34 -10.52 -6.06
CA TYR A 164 -9.04 -9.31 -5.30
C TYR A 164 -10.21 -8.74 -4.49
N THR A 165 -11.44 -9.15 -4.76
CA THR A 165 -12.61 -8.67 -4.03
C THR A 165 -13.02 -9.61 -2.91
N PRO A 166 -13.60 -9.09 -1.81
CA PRO A 166 -14.15 -9.92 -0.75
C PRO A 166 -15.42 -10.65 -1.22
N PHE A 167 -15.64 -11.84 -0.66
CA PHE A 167 -16.83 -12.65 -0.91
C PHE A 167 -17.20 -13.51 0.29
N SER A 168 -18.48 -13.87 0.40
CA SER A 168 -19.01 -14.54 1.59
C SER A 168 -20.05 -15.60 1.21
N PHE A 169 -20.20 -16.60 2.10
CA PHE A 169 -21.24 -17.64 1.99
C PHE A 169 -21.93 -17.85 3.34
N ASP A 170 -23.26 -17.98 3.34
CA ASP A 170 -24.01 -18.51 4.46
C ASP A 170 -23.82 -20.04 4.50
N ILE A 171 -23.20 -20.52 5.57
CA ILE A 171 -22.87 -21.93 5.75
C ILE A 171 -23.81 -22.64 6.75
N THR A 172 -24.76 -21.93 7.36
CA THR A 172 -25.60 -22.39 8.48
C THR A 172 -26.22 -23.76 8.23
N LYS A 173 -26.85 -23.94 7.06
CA LYS A 173 -27.60 -25.18 6.72
C LYS A 173 -26.74 -26.42 6.48
N TYR A 174 -25.40 -26.22 6.36
CA TYR A 174 -24.45 -27.28 6.07
C TYR A 174 -23.64 -27.72 7.30
N LEU A 175 -23.85 -27.07 8.46
CA LEU A 175 -23.08 -27.30 9.67
C LEU A 175 -23.68 -28.43 10.52
N ASP A 176 -22.80 -29.21 11.11
CA ASP A 176 -23.07 -30.18 12.17
C ASP A 176 -22.66 -29.54 13.52
N PHE A 177 -23.66 -29.09 14.32
CA PHE A 177 -23.37 -28.47 15.60
C PHE A 177 -22.93 -29.51 16.65
N ASN A 178 -22.05 -29.13 17.59
CA ASN A 178 -21.38 -30.04 18.53
C ASN A 178 -20.57 -31.17 17.86
N SER A 179 -20.19 -30.97 16.62
CA SER A 179 -19.41 -31.93 15.84
C SER A 179 -18.37 -31.23 14.99
N GLU A 180 -17.37 -31.99 14.53
CA GLU A 180 -16.36 -31.47 13.61
C GLU A 180 -16.99 -31.12 12.25
N ASN A 181 -16.72 -29.90 11.79
CA ASN A 181 -17.02 -29.42 10.44
C ASN A 181 -15.72 -29.21 9.65
N VAL A 182 -15.81 -29.20 8.34
CA VAL A 182 -14.68 -28.98 7.44
C VAL A 182 -15.03 -27.91 6.42
N ILE A 183 -14.25 -26.84 6.37
CA ILE A 183 -14.16 -25.94 5.22
C ILE A 183 -13.04 -26.46 4.31
N ALA A 184 -13.28 -26.59 3.01
CA ALA A 184 -12.28 -26.87 2.01
C ALA A 184 -12.33 -25.80 0.90
N VAL A 185 -11.18 -25.27 0.52
CA VAL A 185 -11.06 -24.26 -0.53
C VAL A 185 -10.06 -24.75 -1.57
N LYS A 186 -10.54 -24.88 -2.82
CA LYS A 186 -9.68 -25.12 -3.98
C LYS A 186 -9.32 -23.80 -4.62
N VAL A 187 -8.03 -23.57 -4.80
CA VAL A 187 -7.49 -22.43 -5.56
C VAL A 187 -6.95 -22.96 -6.89
N ASP A 188 -7.33 -22.35 -8.03
CA ASP A 188 -6.86 -22.77 -9.36
C ASP A 188 -6.26 -21.58 -10.12
N HIS A 189 -5.01 -21.25 -9.76
CA HIS A 189 -4.27 -20.15 -10.39
C HIS A 189 -3.46 -20.66 -11.59
N LYS A 190 -3.97 -20.42 -12.79
CA LYS A 190 -3.27 -20.71 -14.05
C LYS A 190 -2.60 -19.45 -14.59
N THR A 191 -1.31 -19.52 -14.87
CA THR A 191 -0.57 -18.45 -15.54
C THR A 191 -0.55 -18.65 -17.07
N PRO A 192 -0.39 -17.58 -17.89
CA PRO A 192 -0.37 -16.16 -17.49
C PRO A 192 -1.77 -15.61 -17.15
N SER A 193 -1.88 -14.83 -16.09
CA SER A 193 -3.16 -14.29 -15.57
C SER A 193 -3.15 -12.80 -15.23
N SER A 194 -1.96 -12.18 -15.15
CA SER A 194 -1.77 -10.83 -14.67
C SER A 194 -0.52 -10.20 -15.30
N ARG A 195 -0.41 -8.89 -15.31
CA ARG A 195 0.76 -8.13 -15.77
C ARG A 195 1.78 -7.83 -14.66
N TRP A 196 1.51 -8.29 -13.45
CA TRP A 196 2.36 -8.17 -12.25
C TRP A 196 2.25 -9.45 -11.42
N TYR A 197 3.09 -9.58 -10.41
CA TYR A 197 3.02 -10.68 -9.46
C TYR A 197 1.73 -10.60 -8.63
N SER A 198 0.82 -11.52 -8.84
CA SER A 198 -0.46 -11.56 -8.13
C SER A 198 -0.44 -12.38 -6.83
N GLY A 199 0.62 -13.19 -6.65
CA GLY A 199 0.61 -14.23 -5.63
C GLY A 199 -0.35 -15.37 -5.95
N SER A 200 -0.53 -16.29 -5.01
CA SER A 200 -1.46 -17.41 -5.14
C SER A 200 -1.92 -17.90 -3.77
N GLY A 201 -3.21 -18.16 -3.62
CA GLY A 201 -3.75 -18.75 -2.40
C GLY A 201 -4.74 -17.88 -1.65
N ILE A 202 -5.01 -18.22 -0.40
CA ILE A 202 -5.80 -17.38 0.51
C ILE A 202 -4.84 -16.35 1.10
N TYR A 203 -4.61 -15.27 0.35
CA TYR A 203 -3.56 -14.28 0.64
C TYR A 203 -4.05 -13.07 1.44
N ARG A 204 -5.36 -13.02 1.75
CA ARG A 204 -6.03 -12.09 2.66
C ARG A 204 -6.74 -12.86 3.76
N SER A 205 -7.21 -12.16 4.79
CA SER A 205 -7.82 -12.77 5.98
C SER A 205 -9.13 -13.52 5.70
N VAL A 206 -9.44 -14.50 6.56
CA VAL A 206 -10.72 -15.24 6.59
C VAL A 206 -11.35 -15.08 7.96
N LYS A 207 -12.66 -14.85 8.00
CA LYS A 207 -13.43 -14.64 9.22
C LYS A 207 -14.65 -15.53 9.29
N LEU A 208 -15.02 -15.92 10.50
CA LEU A 208 -16.28 -16.58 10.79
C LEU A 208 -17.21 -15.59 11.50
N THR A 209 -18.37 -15.31 10.91
CA THR A 209 -19.39 -14.42 11.48
C THR A 209 -20.56 -15.23 12.00
N VAL A 210 -20.92 -15.03 13.28
CA VAL A 210 -22.04 -15.71 13.95
C VAL A 210 -23.02 -14.65 14.45
N THR A 211 -24.26 -14.64 13.95
CA THR A 211 -25.27 -13.64 14.31
C THR A 211 -26.59 -14.28 14.71
N ASP A 212 -27.46 -13.50 15.31
CA ASP A 212 -28.87 -13.86 15.43
C ASP A 212 -29.57 -13.89 14.04
N ALA A 213 -30.77 -14.45 13.99
CA ALA A 213 -31.57 -14.45 12.75
C ALA A 213 -31.95 -13.02 12.31
N VAL A 214 -32.01 -12.06 13.25
CA VAL A 214 -32.21 -10.64 12.97
C VAL A 214 -30.89 -9.93 13.25
N HIS A 215 -30.29 -9.38 12.23
CA HIS A 215 -28.94 -8.82 12.33
C HIS A 215 -28.69 -7.72 11.29
N VAL A 216 -27.62 -6.96 11.46
CA VAL A 216 -27.09 -6.04 10.44
C VAL A 216 -26.51 -6.88 9.30
N ASP A 217 -26.93 -6.60 8.06
CA ASP A 217 -26.48 -7.31 6.86
C ASP A 217 -24.96 -7.08 6.58
N LEU A 218 -24.40 -7.87 5.68
CA LEU A 218 -23.03 -7.72 5.19
C LEU A 218 -22.82 -6.31 4.65
N TRP A 219 -21.81 -5.58 5.16
CA TRP A 219 -21.55 -4.16 4.86
C TRP A 219 -22.79 -3.27 5.05
N GLY A 220 -23.60 -3.61 6.04
CA GLY A 220 -24.96 -3.08 6.18
C GLY A 220 -25.04 -1.67 6.76
N THR A 221 -23.94 -1.08 7.26
CA THR A 221 -23.95 0.29 7.79
C THR A 221 -23.17 1.23 6.88
N LYS A 222 -23.81 2.33 6.45
CA LYS A 222 -23.21 3.41 5.67
C LYS A 222 -23.37 4.73 6.42
N VAL A 223 -22.27 5.48 6.58
CA VAL A 223 -22.22 6.74 7.32
C VAL A 223 -21.89 7.89 6.37
N ASN A 224 -22.70 8.94 6.37
CA ASN A 224 -22.50 10.13 5.55
C ASN A 224 -22.60 11.40 6.41
N THR A 225 -21.95 12.46 5.96
CA THR A 225 -21.98 13.80 6.60
C THR A 225 -22.39 14.86 5.55
N PRO A 226 -23.69 14.89 5.15
CA PRO A 226 -24.15 15.56 3.93
C PRO A 226 -24.03 17.09 3.92
N ASP A 227 -23.98 17.73 5.08
CA ASP A 227 -23.88 19.20 5.21
C ASP A 227 -22.55 19.69 5.80
N LEU A 228 -21.59 18.80 6.01
CA LEU A 228 -20.33 19.12 6.68
C LEU A 228 -19.55 20.28 6.01
N ASN A 229 -19.63 20.41 4.68
CA ASN A 229 -18.98 21.47 3.93
C ASN A 229 -19.59 22.87 4.21
N THR A 230 -20.81 22.94 4.71
CA THR A 230 -21.52 24.20 5.03
C THR A 230 -21.77 24.40 6.53
N ASN A 231 -21.65 23.33 7.31
CA ASN A 231 -21.93 23.34 8.75
C ASN A 231 -20.90 22.50 9.54
N THR A 232 -19.67 23.00 9.63
CA THR A 232 -18.58 22.32 10.35
C THR A 232 -18.73 22.36 11.87
N ALA A 233 -19.56 23.28 12.41
CA ALA A 233 -19.73 23.43 13.86
C ALA A 233 -20.70 22.40 14.45
N ASN A 234 -21.68 21.96 13.67
CA ASN A 234 -22.71 21.02 14.14
C ASN A 234 -23.27 20.21 12.96
N PRO A 235 -22.39 19.44 12.27
CA PRO A 235 -22.78 18.73 11.07
C PRO A 235 -23.75 17.58 11.38
N LYS A 236 -24.62 17.33 10.41
CA LYS A 236 -25.49 16.16 10.38
C LYS A 236 -24.70 14.91 10.05
N VAL A 237 -24.95 13.85 10.80
CA VAL A 237 -24.52 12.47 10.48
C VAL A 237 -25.76 11.67 10.08
N GLU A 238 -25.74 11.19 8.84
CA GLU A 238 -26.73 10.27 8.27
C GLU A 238 -26.21 8.85 8.36
N ILE A 239 -26.90 7.96 9.03
CA ILE A 239 -26.55 6.56 9.19
C ILE A 239 -27.64 5.71 8.54
N ARG A 240 -27.28 4.94 7.51
CA ARG A 240 -28.15 3.97 6.84
C ARG A 240 -27.75 2.59 7.30
N THR A 241 -28.68 1.88 7.94
CA THR A 241 -28.44 0.51 8.43
C THR A 241 -29.35 -0.44 7.70
N LYS A 242 -28.79 -1.43 6.98
CA LYS A 242 -29.53 -2.56 6.42
C LYS A 242 -29.66 -3.66 7.47
N VAL A 243 -30.89 -3.99 7.83
CA VAL A 243 -31.20 -5.05 8.79
C VAL A 243 -31.90 -6.19 8.05
N LYS A 244 -31.43 -7.40 8.30
CA LYS A 244 -31.94 -8.64 7.71
C LYS A 244 -32.69 -9.46 8.76
N ASN A 245 -33.82 -10.04 8.36
CA ASN A 245 -34.57 -10.99 9.16
C ASN A 245 -34.56 -12.37 8.49
N ASP A 246 -33.65 -13.23 8.88
CA ASP A 246 -33.53 -14.62 8.40
C ASP A 246 -34.37 -15.60 9.23
N SER A 247 -35.29 -15.10 10.09
CA SER A 247 -36.25 -15.96 10.78
C SER A 247 -37.51 -16.24 9.92
N GLU A 248 -38.32 -17.21 10.33
CA GLU A 248 -39.59 -17.58 9.66
C GLU A 248 -40.75 -16.65 10.05
N GLU A 249 -40.54 -15.69 10.98
CA GLU A 249 -41.60 -14.85 11.51
C GLU A 249 -41.32 -13.38 11.22
N THR A 250 -42.37 -12.56 11.13
CA THR A 250 -42.23 -11.10 11.14
C THR A 250 -41.71 -10.65 12.50
N LYS A 251 -40.68 -9.82 12.53
CA LYS A 251 -40.08 -9.24 13.73
C LYS A 251 -40.25 -7.72 13.74
N ALA A 252 -40.57 -7.19 14.93
CA ALA A 252 -40.55 -5.75 15.17
C ALA A 252 -39.20 -5.39 15.78
N VAL A 253 -38.47 -4.48 15.14
CA VAL A 253 -37.09 -4.13 15.50
C VAL A 253 -36.93 -2.63 15.75
N LYS A 254 -36.00 -2.27 16.63
CA LYS A 254 -35.49 -0.91 16.78
C LYS A 254 -34.01 -0.90 16.54
N ILE A 255 -33.54 0.15 15.88
CA ILE A 255 -32.11 0.38 15.61
C ILE A 255 -31.64 1.53 16.49
N VAL A 256 -30.56 1.31 17.23
CA VAL A 256 -29.89 2.36 18.01
C VAL A 256 -28.50 2.56 17.43
N ASN A 257 -28.21 3.78 16.99
CA ASN A 257 -26.87 4.17 16.53
C ASN A 257 -26.27 5.16 17.52
N THR A 258 -25.09 4.82 18.06
CA THR A 258 -24.33 5.67 19.00
C THR A 258 -22.96 5.96 18.40
N ILE A 259 -22.57 7.23 18.38
CA ILE A 259 -21.30 7.70 17.82
C ILE A 259 -20.31 7.95 18.95
N TYR A 260 -19.11 7.39 18.82
CA TYR A 260 -18.00 7.51 19.75
C TYR A 260 -16.79 8.17 19.06
N ASP A 261 -15.99 8.91 19.83
CA ASP A 261 -14.68 9.38 19.39
C ASP A 261 -13.58 8.35 19.69
N ASP A 262 -12.34 8.69 19.34
CA ASP A 262 -11.12 7.86 19.54
C ASP A 262 -10.75 7.62 21.03
N ALA A 263 -11.41 8.32 21.95
CA ALA A 263 -11.29 8.12 23.40
C ALA A 263 -12.47 7.33 24.00
N ASP A 264 -13.29 6.68 23.16
CA ASP A 264 -14.53 5.96 23.53
C ASP A 264 -15.58 6.87 24.24
N MET A 265 -15.54 8.18 23.99
CA MET A 265 -16.55 9.10 24.54
C MET A 265 -17.76 9.16 23.62
N GLU A 266 -18.95 8.92 24.17
CA GLU A 266 -20.22 9.08 23.46
C GLU A 266 -20.46 10.54 23.08
N LEU A 267 -20.66 10.79 21.79
CA LEU A 267 -20.90 12.13 21.23
C LEU A 267 -22.38 12.36 20.90
N ALA A 268 -23.05 11.34 20.39
CA ALA A 268 -24.47 11.40 20.00
C ALA A 268 -25.08 10.01 19.96
N SER A 269 -26.39 9.93 20.18
CA SER A 269 -27.13 8.67 20.00
C SER A 269 -28.50 8.95 19.37
N VAL A 270 -28.97 8.06 18.49
CA VAL A 270 -30.26 8.15 17.83
C VAL A 270 -30.91 6.79 17.73
N THR A 271 -32.21 6.71 17.97
CA THR A 271 -33.02 5.49 17.96
C THR A 271 -34.15 5.60 16.93
N SER A 272 -34.38 4.53 16.16
CA SER A 272 -35.49 4.45 15.23
C SER A 272 -36.85 4.29 15.93
N GLU A 273 -37.90 4.66 15.22
CA GLU A 273 -39.22 4.07 15.52
C GLU A 273 -39.16 2.55 15.33
N GLU A 274 -40.18 1.86 15.82
CA GLU A 274 -40.30 0.42 15.65
C GLU A 274 -40.56 0.08 14.16
N VAL A 275 -39.69 -0.77 13.58
CA VAL A 275 -39.70 -1.17 12.17
C VAL A 275 -40.13 -2.63 12.09
N SER A 276 -41.20 -2.90 11.33
CA SER A 276 -41.61 -4.28 11.04
C SER A 276 -40.75 -4.84 9.89
N LEU A 277 -40.15 -6.04 10.11
CA LEU A 277 -39.41 -6.82 9.14
C LEU A 277 -40.09 -8.15 8.91
N ALA A 278 -40.60 -8.42 7.71
CA ALA A 278 -41.17 -9.71 7.34
C ALA A 278 -40.07 -10.81 7.35
N ALA A 279 -40.52 -12.07 7.40
CA ALA A 279 -39.64 -13.22 7.26
C ALA A 279 -38.85 -13.15 5.93
N GLY A 280 -37.53 -13.26 5.98
CA GLY A 280 -36.62 -13.15 4.85
C GLY A 280 -36.39 -11.72 4.30
N GLU A 281 -36.97 -10.69 4.92
CA GLU A 281 -36.83 -9.29 4.46
C GLU A 281 -35.46 -8.72 4.83
N ASN A 282 -34.90 -7.95 3.89
CA ASN A 282 -33.75 -7.07 4.09
C ASN A 282 -34.20 -5.62 3.90
N LYS A 283 -34.08 -4.78 4.91
CA LYS A 283 -34.60 -3.41 4.90
C LYS A 283 -33.59 -2.40 5.40
N GLU A 284 -33.46 -1.30 4.66
CA GLU A 284 -32.66 -0.18 5.06
C GLU A 284 -33.43 0.77 5.97
N VAL A 285 -32.84 1.13 7.10
CA VAL A 285 -33.34 2.12 8.06
C VAL A 285 -32.36 3.29 8.08
N LYS A 286 -32.87 4.48 7.78
CA LYS A 286 -32.11 5.72 7.77
C LYS A 286 -32.37 6.49 9.06
N LEU A 287 -31.29 6.84 9.78
CA LEU A 287 -31.34 7.70 10.97
C LEU A 287 -30.41 8.91 10.78
N GLU A 288 -30.73 10.00 11.44
CA GLU A 288 -29.94 11.23 11.39
C GLU A 288 -29.76 11.79 12.81
N THR A 289 -28.56 12.30 13.10
CA THR A 289 -28.23 13.01 14.34
C THR A 289 -27.19 14.07 14.04
N ASP A 290 -27.04 15.07 14.93
CA ASP A 290 -26.00 16.09 14.81
C ASP A 290 -24.86 15.79 15.78
N VAL A 291 -23.62 16.10 15.38
CA VAL A 291 -22.43 15.99 16.23
C VAL A 291 -21.79 17.36 16.40
N SER A 292 -21.60 17.78 17.65
CA SER A 292 -21.08 19.13 17.94
C SER A 292 -19.57 19.20 17.81
N SER A 293 -19.08 20.07 16.93
CA SER A 293 -17.67 20.42 16.75
C SER A 293 -16.73 19.21 16.57
N PRO A 294 -17.00 18.27 15.64
CA PRO A 294 -16.13 17.14 15.43
C PRO A 294 -14.77 17.59 14.91
N ARG A 295 -13.70 16.87 15.28
CA ARG A 295 -12.39 17.01 14.65
C ARG A 295 -12.45 16.40 13.25
N LEU A 296 -12.01 17.15 12.25
CA LEU A 296 -12.03 16.65 10.87
C LEU A 296 -10.90 15.65 10.65
N TRP A 297 -11.17 14.65 9.82
CA TRP A 297 -10.15 13.76 9.29
C TRP A 297 -9.38 14.47 8.16
N SER A 298 -8.05 14.48 8.24
CA SER A 298 -7.18 15.05 7.21
C SER A 298 -5.88 14.25 7.08
N VAL A 299 -5.05 14.61 6.11
CA VAL A 299 -3.72 14.00 5.91
C VAL A 299 -2.83 14.20 7.13
N ASP A 300 -2.92 15.38 7.78
CA ASP A 300 -2.06 15.75 8.90
C ASP A 300 -2.68 15.43 10.27
N ASP A 301 -4.00 15.26 10.34
CA ASP A 301 -4.76 14.98 11.57
C ASP A 301 -5.89 13.97 11.26
N PRO A 302 -5.59 12.66 11.19
CA PRO A 302 -6.52 11.62 10.73
C PRO A 302 -7.46 11.14 11.86
N ASN A 303 -8.39 12.00 12.29
CA ASN A 303 -9.33 11.69 13.35
C ASN A 303 -10.40 10.70 12.90
N LEU A 304 -10.51 9.57 13.60
CA LEU A 304 -11.50 8.52 13.37
C LEU A 304 -12.58 8.53 14.45
N TYR A 305 -13.75 8.03 14.08
CA TYR A 305 -14.92 7.88 14.92
C TYR A 305 -15.55 6.51 14.66
N THR A 306 -16.28 6.00 15.65
CA THR A 306 -16.95 4.70 15.55
C THR A 306 -18.46 4.86 15.75
N VAL A 307 -19.27 4.31 14.84
CA VAL A 307 -20.71 4.10 15.04
C VAL A 307 -20.91 2.71 15.61
N LYS A 308 -21.46 2.61 16.80
CA LYS A 308 -22.03 1.38 17.35
C LYS A 308 -23.50 1.28 16.96
N THR A 309 -23.85 0.26 16.19
CA THR A 309 -25.23 -0.06 15.79
C THR A 309 -25.74 -1.22 16.60
N GLU A 310 -26.80 -1.04 17.37
CA GLU A 310 -27.49 -2.09 18.09
C GLU A 310 -28.85 -2.36 17.44
N VAL A 311 -29.13 -3.63 17.12
CA VAL A 311 -30.44 -4.11 16.68
C VAL A 311 -31.16 -4.72 17.86
N LYS A 312 -32.36 -4.18 18.18
CA LYS A 312 -33.17 -4.64 19.30
C LYS A 312 -34.47 -5.30 18.80
N VAL A 313 -34.84 -6.41 19.43
CA VAL A 313 -36.17 -7.06 19.32
C VAL A 313 -36.84 -6.96 20.70
N GLY A 314 -37.87 -6.13 20.82
CA GLY A 314 -38.33 -5.69 22.13
C GLY A 314 -37.26 -4.91 22.88
N GLU A 315 -36.88 -5.35 24.08
CA GLU A 315 -35.81 -4.71 24.89
C GLU A 315 -34.46 -5.44 24.75
N GLU A 316 -34.39 -6.58 24.04
CA GLU A 316 -33.19 -7.38 23.88
C GLU A 316 -32.35 -6.88 22.71
N VAL A 317 -31.05 -6.67 22.93
CA VAL A 317 -30.07 -6.44 21.87
C VAL A 317 -29.70 -7.78 21.24
N VAL A 318 -30.10 -8.00 19.99
CA VAL A 318 -29.89 -9.25 19.26
C VAL A 318 -28.66 -9.17 18.35
N ASP A 319 -28.19 -7.98 17.95
CA ASP A 319 -26.97 -7.80 17.18
C ASP A 319 -26.29 -6.47 17.54
N THR A 320 -24.96 -6.47 17.55
CA THR A 320 -24.15 -5.27 17.72
C THR A 320 -23.11 -5.21 16.59
N TYR A 321 -23.05 -4.08 15.88
CA TYR A 321 -22.17 -3.87 14.75
C TYR A 321 -21.41 -2.55 14.89
N TYR A 322 -20.11 -2.55 14.65
CA TYR A 322 -19.27 -1.37 14.73
C TYR A 322 -18.83 -0.93 13.34
N THR A 323 -18.78 0.38 13.12
CA THR A 323 -18.39 0.96 11.83
C THR A 323 -17.54 2.21 12.06
N ASP A 324 -16.29 2.19 11.60
CA ASP A 324 -15.43 3.35 11.68
C ASP A 324 -15.68 4.29 10.50
N PHE A 325 -15.51 5.60 10.73
CA PHE A 325 -15.64 6.65 9.74
C PHE A 325 -14.86 7.90 10.16
N GLY A 326 -14.78 8.90 9.27
CA GLY A 326 -14.13 10.17 9.54
C GLY A 326 -14.96 11.34 9.01
N PHE A 327 -14.97 12.46 9.75
CA PHE A 327 -15.60 13.70 9.28
C PHE A 327 -14.66 14.39 8.30
N ARG A 328 -14.98 14.37 7.02
CA ARG A 328 -14.26 15.09 5.97
C ARG A 328 -15.15 15.45 4.81
N TYR A 329 -14.79 16.50 4.09
CA TYR A 329 -15.34 16.80 2.77
C TYR A 329 -14.23 17.17 1.80
N PHE A 330 -14.41 16.88 0.53
CA PHE A 330 -13.43 17.18 -0.51
C PHE A 330 -14.13 17.57 -1.80
N ASN A 331 -13.38 18.21 -2.70
CA ASN A 331 -13.90 18.58 -4.02
C ASN A 331 -12.80 18.45 -5.07
N PHE A 332 -13.19 18.03 -6.27
CA PHE A 332 -12.39 18.16 -7.49
C PHE A 332 -12.97 19.29 -8.33
N ASP A 333 -12.14 20.25 -8.69
CA ASP A 333 -12.52 21.44 -9.44
C ASP A 333 -11.73 21.53 -10.74
N THR A 334 -12.36 22.00 -11.81
CA THR A 334 -11.78 22.08 -13.17
C THR A 334 -10.62 23.08 -13.27
N ASN A 335 -10.48 24.06 -12.37
CA ASN A 335 -9.49 25.12 -12.42
C ASN A 335 -8.47 25.10 -11.28
N SER A 336 -8.90 24.61 -10.09
CA SER A 336 -8.07 24.60 -8.88
C SER A 336 -7.67 23.18 -8.40
N GLY A 337 -8.04 22.14 -9.14
CA GLY A 337 -7.66 20.76 -8.87
C GLY A 337 -8.40 20.16 -7.67
N PHE A 338 -7.71 19.70 -6.64
CA PHE A 338 -8.29 19.02 -5.48
C PHE A 338 -8.25 19.89 -4.22
N SER A 339 -9.28 19.79 -3.41
CA SER A 339 -9.32 20.38 -2.06
C SER A 339 -9.87 19.41 -1.03
N LEU A 340 -9.32 19.44 0.19
CA LEU A 340 -9.76 18.68 1.36
C LEU A 340 -10.11 19.66 2.48
N ASN A 341 -11.30 19.50 3.06
CA ASN A 341 -11.80 20.36 4.13
C ASN A 341 -11.71 21.87 3.79
N GLY A 342 -11.96 22.22 2.53
CA GLY A 342 -11.93 23.58 2.01
C GLY A 342 -10.53 24.14 1.71
N THR A 343 -9.46 23.36 1.93
CA THR A 343 -8.07 23.75 1.61
C THR A 343 -7.61 23.05 0.35
N ASN A 344 -7.04 23.82 -0.60
CA ASN A 344 -6.45 23.22 -1.80
C ASN A 344 -5.21 22.42 -1.44
N VAL A 345 -5.17 21.19 -1.92
CA VAL A 345 -4.09 20.22 -1.69
C VAL A 345 -3.69 19.62 -3.03
N LYS A 346 -2.38 19.64 -3.33
CA LYS A 346 -1.85 18.89 -4.48
C LYS A 346 -1.68 17.42 -4.07
N LEU A 347 -2.33 16.50 -4.82
CA LEU A 347 -2.13 15.08 -4.62
C LEU A 347 -0.71 14.70 -5.02
N LYS A 348 0.10 14.36 -4.03
CA LYS A 348 1.49 13.89 -4.12
C LYS A 348 1.44 12.38 -4.03
N GLY A 349 1.02 11.73 -5.12
CA GLY A 349 0.61 10.33 -5.13
C GLY A 349 1.62 9.37 -5.74
N VAL A 350 1.52 8.10 -5.36
CA VAL A 350 2.20 6.97 -6.00
C VAL A 350 1.21 5.90 -6.41
N CYS A 351 1.50 5.20 -7.52
CA CYS A 351 0.89 3.92 -7.86
C CYS A 351 1.56 2.81 -7.03
N MET A 352 0.78 1.84 -6.56
CA MET A 352 1.29 0.79 -5.69
C MET A 352 0.62 -0.55 -5.99
N HIS A 353 1.41 -1.57 -6.32
CA HIS A 353 0.96 -2.96 -6.34
C HIS A 353 0.89 -3.52 -4.91
N HIS A 354 0.24 -4.67 -4.75
CA HIS A 354 -0.10 -5.23 -3.44
C HIS A 354 0.97 -6.16 -2.85
N ASP A 355 2.07 -6.45 -3.58
CA ASP A 355 3.10 -7.32 -3.04
C ASP A 355 3.95 -6.64 -1.95
N GLN A 356 4.46 -7.46 -1.03
CA GLN A 356 5.28 -7.08 0.12
C GLN A 356 6.72 -7.58 -0.05
N GLY A 357 7.25 -7.57 -1.29
CA GLY A 357 8.59 -8.07 -1.60
C GLY A 357 8.78 -9.52 -1.14
N ALA A 358 9.68 -9.78 -0.19
CA ALA A 358 10.01 -11.11 0.30
C ALA A 358 8.83 -11.88 0.96
N LEU A 359 7.75 -11.20 1.30
CA LEU A 359 6.53 -11.82 1.84
C LEU A 359 5.53 -12.22 0.74
N GLY A 360 5.78 -11.82 -0.51
CA GLY A 360 4.84 -12.04 -1.62
C GLY A 360 3.61 -11.17 -1.49
N ALA A 361 2.44 -11.69 -1.84
CA ALA A 361 1.17 -10.98 -1.84
C ALA A 361 0.45 -10.97 -0.48
N VAL A 362 1.03 -11.55 0.57
CA VAL A 362 0.40 -11.68 1.90
C VAL A 362 -0.02 -10.32 2.46
N ALA A 363 -1.32 -10.13 2.71
CA ALA A 363 -1.85 -8.90 3.28
C ALA A 363 -1.62 -8.85 4.81
N ASN A 364 -0.38 -8.61 5.21
CA ASN A 364 0.00 -8.41 6.60
C ASN A 364 -0.05 -6.92 6.95
N LYS A 365 -0.88 -6.53 7.93
CA LYS A 365 -1.13 -5.12 8.30
C LYS A 365 0.16 -4.38 8.68
N ASN A 366 1.10 -5.05 9.39
CA ASN A 366 2.36 -4.42 9.80
C ASN A 366 3.34 -4.23 8.65
N ALA A 367 3.35 -5.16 7.66
CA ALA A 367 4.12 -4.98 6.42
C ALA A 367 3.57 -3.82 5.58
N ILE A 368 2.25 -3.74 5.44
CA ILE A 368 1.56 -2.65 4.73
C ILE A 368 1.80 -1.31 5.45
N ARG A 369 1.68 -1.29 6.79
CA ARG A 369 1.97 -0.08 7.59
C ARG A 369 3.38 0.44 7.34
N ARG A 370 4.39 -0.45 7.35
CA ARG A 370 5.77 -0.07 7.04
C ARG A 370 5.89 0.61 5.67
N GLN A 371 5.22 0.07 4.64
CA GLN A 371 5.26 0.67 3.30
C GLN A 371 4.60 2.06 3.31
N VAL A 372 3.44 2.21 3.94
CA VAL A 372 2.71 3.50 4.01
C VAL A 372 3.49 4.53 4.83
N GLU A 373 4.11 4.14 5.95
CA GLU A 373 4.97 5.01 6.76
C GLU A 373 6.18 5.55 5.97
N ILE A 374 6.87 4.69 5.21
CA ILE A 374 8.00 5.09 4.35
C ILE A 374 7.53 6.10 3.28
N LEU A 375 6.36 5.88 2.67
CA LEU A 375 5.79 6.81 1.69
C LEU A 375 5.39 8.14 2.35
N LYS A 376 4.76 8.11 3.52
CA LYS A 376 4.34 9.31 4.24
C LYS A 376 5.55 10.15 4.68
N GLU A 377 6.62 9.50 5.16
CA GLU A 377 7.88 10.19 5.49
C GLU A 377 8.51 10.88 4.26
N MET A 378 8.35 10.33 3.08
CA MET A 378 8.75 10.97 1.82
C MET A 378 7.92 12.22 1.51
N GLY A 379 6.76 12.41 2.13
CA GLY A 379 5.78 13.46 1.83
C GLY A 379 4.68 13.04 0.86
N CYS A 380 4.56 11.74 0.58
CA CYS A 380 3.43 11.18 -0.15
C CYS A 380 2.15 11.32 0.68
N ASN A 381 1.07 11.83 0.07
CA ASN A 381 -0.22 12.01 0.72
C ASN A 381 -1.34 11.19 0.07
N SER A 382 -1.04 10.43 -0.99
CA SER A 382 -2.06 9.66 -1.69
C SER A 382 -1.48 8.40 -2.36
N ILE A 383 -2.26 7.33 -2.39
CA ILE A 383 -1.94 6.06 -3.07
C ILE A 383 -3.04 5.75 -4.09
N ARG A 384 -2.67 5.44 -5.33
CA ARG A 384 -3.53 4.76 -6.28
C ARG A 384 -3.20 3.27 -6.21
N VAL A 385 -4.17 2.46 -5.83
CA VAL A 385 -4.03 1.01 -5.74
C VAL A 385 -4.11 0.42 -7.15
N THR A 386 -3.03 -0.16 -7.63
CA THR A 386 -2.90 -0.59 -9.02
C THR A 386 -2.79 -2.11 -9.14
N HIS A 387 -3.50 -2.76 -10.02
CA HIS A 387 -4.73 -2.35 -10.73
C HIS A 387 -5.85 -3.28 -10.29
N ASN A 388 -6.15 -3.25 -9.00
CA ASN A 388 -7.08 -4.17 -8.32
C ASN A 388 -7.56 -3.58 -6.99
N PRO A 389 -8.69 -4.05 -6.45
CA PRO A 389 -9.19 -3.61 -5.15
C PRO A 389 -8.19 -3.74 -4.01
N ALA A 390 -8.14 -2.71 -3.18
CA ALA A 390 -7.28 -2.67 -1.99
C ALA A 390 -7.56 -3.84 -1.04
N ALA A 391 -6.52 -4.27 -0.32
CA ALA A 391 -6.73 -5.07 0.89
C ALA A 391 -7.34 -4.17 1.97
N LYS A 392 -8.20 -4.73 2.82
CA LYS A 392 -8.82 -3.99 3.93
C LYS A 392 -7.76 -3.37 4.84
N GLU A 393 -6.68 -4.12 5.11
CA GLU A 393 -5.54 -3.68 5.92
C GLU A 393 -4.87 -2.42 5.36
N LEU A 394 -4.82 -2.24 4.03
CA LEU A 394 -4.29 -1.02 3.42
C LEU A 394 -5.19 0.18 3.68
N LEU A 395 -6.51 0.01 3.54
CA LEU A 395 -7.47 1.08 3.81
C LEU A 395 -7.45 1.49 5.28
N GLU A 396 -7.45 0.53 6.20
CA GLU A 396 -7.33 0.79 7.65
C GLU A 396 -6.05 1.58 7.98
N VAL A 397 -4.91 1.16 7.44
CA VAL A 397 -3.63 1.86 7.64
C VAL A 397 -3.66 3.28 7.05
N CYS A 398 -4.27 3.46 5.88
CA CYS A 398 -4.41 4.78 5.26
C CYS A 398 -5.38 5.68 6.04
N ASP A 399 -6.46 5.12 6.59
CA ASP A 399 -7.41 5.84 7.47
C ASP A 399 -6.73 6.30 8.76
N GLU A 400 -5.91 5.43 9.37
CA GLU A 400 -5.17 5.71 10.62
C GLU A 400 -4.01 6.69 10.42
N LEU A 401 -3.32 6.63 9.28
CA LEU A 401 -2.12 7.45 9.02
C LEU A 401 -2.40 8.72 8.20
N GLY A 402 -3.62 8.92 7.72
CA GLY A 402 -3.97 10.09 6.91
C GLY A 402 -3.36 10.04 5.51
N VAL A 403 -3.57 8.97 4.76
CA VAL A 403 -3.16 8.85 3.36
C VAL A 403 -4.38 8.66 2.48
N LEU A 404 -4.57 9.53 1.48
CA LEU A 404 -5.69 9.45 0.56
C LEU A 404 -5.56 8.24 -0.39
N VAL A 405 -6.68 7.64 -0.78
CA VAL A 405 -6.69 6.44 -1.62
C VAL A 405 -7.58 6.62 -2.83
N ILE A 406 -7.07 6.22 -4.01
CA ILE A 406 -7.87 5.86 -5.18
C ILE A 406 -7.92 4.35 -5.21
N ASP A 407 -9.10 3.77 -4.94
CA ASP A 407 -9.29 2.32 -4.97
C ASP A 407 -9.75 1.90 -6.37
N GLU A 408 -9.02 0.93 -6.97
CA GLU A 408 -9.19 0.58 -8.38
C GLU A 408 -9.78 -0.82 -8.54
N ALA A 409 -10.87 -0.93 -9.33
CA ALA A 409 -11.62 -2.17 -9.48
C ALA A 409 -10.92 -3.18 -10.41
N PHE A 410 -10.46 -2.75 -11.58
CA PHE A 410 -10.01 -3.65 -12.64
C PHE A 410 -8.81 -3.10 -13.43
N ASP A 411 -7.85 -3.96 -13.80
CA ASP A 411 -6.81 -3.61 -14.78
C ASP A 411 -7.40 -3.48 -16.21
N GLY A 412 -8.23 -4.41 -16.58
CA GLY A 412 -8.93 -4.45 -17.87
C GLY A 412 -10.35 -4.98 -17.72
N TRP A 413 -11.13 -4.89 -18.80
CA TRP A 413 -12.54 -5.31 -18.76
C TRP A 413 -12.74 -6.66 -19.46
N HIS A 414 -13.63 -6.73 -20.46
CA HIS A 414 -14.06 -7.94 -21.16
C HIS A 414 -13.11 -8.43 -22.27
N ARG A 415 -11.91 -7.87 -22.35
CA ARG A 415 -10.84 -8.29 -23.27
C ARG A 415 -9.56 -8.55 -22.49
N MET A 416 -8.90 -9.66 -22.78
CA MET A 416 -7.60 -9.96 -22.19
C MET A 416 -6.57 -8.91 -22.60
N LYS A 417 -5.69 -8.58 -21.67
CA LYS A 417 -4.55 -7.67 -21.90
C LYS A 417 -3.27 -8.46 -22.11
N ASN A 418 -2.45 -8.02 -23.08
CA ASN A 418 -1.06 -8.48 -23.29
C ASN A 418 -0.91 -10.01 -23.37
N GLY A 419 -1.94 -10.72 -23.89
CA GLY A 419 -1.88 -12.17 -24.05
C GLY A 419 -2.11 -13.00 -22.78
N ASN A 420 -2.61 -12.38 -21.70
CA ASN A 420 -2.93 -13.05 -20.42
C ASN A 420 -4.20 -13.90 -20.55
N THR A 421 -4.08 -15.07 -21.15
CA THR A 421 -5.21 -15.96 -21.51
C THR A 421 -6.01 -16.50 -20.32
N ASN A 422 -5.50 -16.36 -19.10
CA ASN A 422 -6.16 -16.80 -17.86
C ASN A 422 -6.54 -15.64 -16.95
N ASP A 423 -6.56 -14.39 -17.46
CA ASP A 423 -7.00 -13.23 -16.71
C ASP A 423 -8.54 -13.22 -16.45
N TYR A 424 -8.99 -12.23 -15.70
CA TYR A 424 -10.41 -12.08 -15.31
C TYR A 424 -11.33 -11.74 -16.48
N SER A 425 -10.83 -11.26 -17.63
CA SER A 425 -11.63 -10.76 -18.75
C SER A 425 -12.69 -11.75 -19.27
N LYS A 426 -12.38 -13.04 -19.19
CA LYS A 426 -13.30 -14.13 -19.61
C LYS A 426 -14.53 -14.27 -18.68
N HIS A 427 -14.42 -13.82 -17.45
CA HIS A 427 -15.51 -13.84 -16.45
C HIS A 427 -16.28 -12.53 -16.40
N PHE A 428 -15.66 -11.41 -16.76
CA PHE A 428 -16.16 -10.05 -16.58
C PHE A 428 -17.62 -9.87 -16.95
N ASN A 429 -18.02 -10.24 -18.16
CA ASN A 429 -19.40 -10.15 -18.67
C ASN A 429 -20.25 -11.42 -18.46
N ALA A 430 -19.68 -12.48 -17.86
CA ALA A 430 -20.42 -13.71 -17.61
C ALA A 430 -21.40 -13.51 -16.44
N ASN A 431 -22.55 -14.16 -16.54
CA ASN A 431 -23.48 -14.23 -15.41
C ASN A 431 -22.90 -15.14 -14.32
N ILE A 432 -23.17 -14.81 -13.07
CA ILE A 432 -22.87 -15.70 -11.93
C ILE A 432 -23.72 -16.95 -12.08
N GLU A 433 -23.12 -18.11 -11.89
CA GLU A 433 -23.79 -19.42 -12.04
C GLU A 433 -25.01 -19.52 -11.10
N GLY A 434 -26.09 -20.16 -11.58
CA GLY A 434 -27.34 -20.24 -10.83
C GLY A 434 -27.23 -20.98 -9.50
N ASP A 435 -26.36 -22.00 -9.42
CA ASP A 435 -26.04 -22.81 -8.23
C ASP A 435 -24.98 -22.20 -7.32
N ASN A 436 -24.37 -21.07 -7.67
CA ASN A 436 -23.42 -20.36 -6.82
C ASN A 436 -24.18 -19.66 -5.68
N GLU A 437 -23.83 -19.94 -4.42
CA GLU A 437 -24.51 -19.44 -3.22
C GLU A 437 -23.83 -18.17 -2.62
N ILE A 438 -23.01 -17.48 -3.40
CA ILE A 438 -22.32 -16.26 -2.97
C ILE A 438 -23.33 -15.19 -2.50
N ILE A 439 -23.10 -14.62 -1.32
CA ILE A 439 -23.98 -13.58 -0.74
C ILE A 439 -23.91 -12.30 -1.59
N GLY A 440 -25.04 -11.65 -1.79
CA GLY A 440 -25.15 -10.43 -2.61
C GLY A 440 -25.46 -10.67 -4.09
N LYS A 441 -25.40 -11.93 -4.55
CA LYS A 441 -25.82 -12.32 -5.90
C LYS A 441 -27.32 -12.06 -6.10
N THR A 442 -27.66 -11.50 -7.26
CA THR A 442 -29.07 -11.41 -7.75
C THR A 442 -29.23 -12.17 -9.07
N SER A 443 -30.49 -12.47 -9.45
CA SER A 443 -30.75 -13.19 -10.68
C SER A 443 -30.25 -12.44 -11.90
N GLY A 444 -29.43 -13.11 -12.74
CA GLY A 444 -28.84 -12.52 -13.95
C GLY A 444 -27.69 -11.54 -13.72
N MET A 445 -27.21 -11.38 -12.48
CA MET A 445 -26.08 -10.53 -12.16
C MET A 445 -24.80 -11.01 -12.84
N LYS A 446 -24.05 -10.09 -13.41
CA LYS A 446 -22.74 -10.34 -14.02
C LYS A 446 -21.63 -10.22 -12.98
N TRP A 447 -20.50 -10.89 -13.22
CA TRP A 447 -19.39 -10.86 -12.29
C TRP A 447 -18.83 -9.45 -12.08
N TYR A 448 -18.68 -8.62 -13.11
CA TYR A 448 -18.20 -7.24 -12.93
C TYR A 448 -19.10 -6.39 -12.02
N GLN A 449 -20.42 -6.66 -12.05
CA GLN A 449 -21.37 -5.94 -11.19
C GLN A 449 -21.18 -6.36 -9.72
N TYR A 450 -21.01 -7.66 -9.50
CA TYR A 450 -20.73 -8.19 -8.17
C TYR A 450 -19.41 -7.62 -7.59
N ASP A 451 -18.31 -7.74 -8.35
CA ASP A 451 -16.98 -7.38 -7.88
C ASP A 451 -16.84 -5.87 -7.65
N LEU A 452 -17.38 -5.02 -8.54
CA LEU A 452 -17.42 -3.57 -8.30
C LEU A 452 -18.29 -3.23 -7.07
N SER A 453 -19.43 -3.89 -6.89
CA SER A 453 -20.29 -3.67 -5.72
C SER A 453 -19.62 -4.13 -4.42
N ALA A 454 -18.90 -5.25 -4.43
CA ALA A 454 -18.16 -5.75 -3.28
C ALA A 454 -17.05 -4.78 -2.86
N MET A 455 -16.24 -4.28 -3.83
CA MET A 455 -15.21 -3.26 -3.57
C MET A 455 -15.81 -2.01 -2.93
N ILE A 456 -16.82 -1.39 -3.57
CA ILE A 456 -17.39 -0.13 -3.08
C ILE A 456 -18.05 -0.30 -1.71
N ASN A 457 -18.86 -1.37 -1.52
CA ASN A 457 -19.59 -1.55 -0.27
C ASN A 457 -18.66 -1.88 0.91
N SER A 458 -17.60 -2.68 0.70
CA SER A 458 -16.64 -3.01 1.76
C SER A 458 -15.79 -1.81 2.19
N ALA A 459 -15.50 -0.88 1.27
CA ALA A 459 -14.66 0.30 1.51
C ALA A 459 -15.45 1.61 1.72
N TYR A 460 -16.80 1.54 1.75
CA TYR A 460 -17.66 2.74 1.74
C TYR A 460 -17.36 3.74 2.85
N ASN A 461 -17.12 3.25 4.07
CA ASN A 461 -16.95 4.11 5.25
C ASN A 461 -15.50 4.59 5.45
N SER A 462 -14.55 4.12 4.65
CA SER A 462 -13.13 4.51 4.75
C SER A 462 -12.94 5.99 4.38
N PRO A 463 -12.53 6.86 5.31
CA PRO A 463 -12.35 8.29 5.03
C PRO A 463 -11.17 8.57 4.10
N SER A 464 -10.18 7.69 4.01
CA SER A 464 -9.05 7.83 3.09
C SER A 464 -9.47 7.73 1.62
N VAL A 465 -10.50 6.95 1.28
CA VAL A 465 -10.93 6.76 -0.12
C VAL A 465 -11.60 8.01 -0.65
N ILE A 466 -11.05 8.57 -1.75
CA ILE A 466 -11.55 9.78 -2.40
C ILE A 466 -12.07 9.55 -3.82
N MET A 467 -11.80 8.38 -4.42
CA MET A 467 -12.18 8.09 -5.79
C MET A 467 -12.27 6.58 -6.04
N TRP A 468 -13.23 6.16 -6.87
CA TRP A 468 -13.38 4.79 -7.36
C TRP A 468 -12.85 4.70 -8.78
N SER A 469 -11.72 4.00 -9.00
CA SER A 469 -11.20 3.78 -10.34
C SER A 469 -11.82 2.52 -10.96
N LEU A 470 -12.41 2.67 -12.14
CA LEU A 470 -13.18 1.64 -12.82
C LEU A 470 -12.34 0.78 -13.75
N GLY A 471 -11.10 1.21 -14.04
CA GLY A 471 -10.20 0.48 -14.91
C GLY A 471 -8.93 1.23 -15.23
N ASN A 472 -7.96 0.49 -15.77
CA ASN A 472 -6.67 1.01 -16.19
C ASN A 472 -6.38 0.62 -17.64
N GLU A 473 -6.03 1.60 -18.49
CA GLU A 473 -5.54 1.36 -19.86
C GLU A 473 -6.33 0.29 -20.61
N VAL A 474 -7.66 0.36 -20.48
CA VAL A 474 -8.61 -0.73 -20.79
C VAL A 474 -8.59 -1.18 -22.26
N LEU A 475 -8.05 -0.36 -23.15
CA LEU A 475 -7.88 -0.66 -24.59
C LEU A 475 -6.50 -1.24 -24.91
N GLU A 476 -5.62 -1.43 -23.92
CA GLU A 476 -4.29 -1.98 -24.16
C GLU A 476 -4.35 -3.47 -24.50
N GLY A 477 -3.53 -3.90 -25.46
CA GLY A 477 -3.50 -5.30 -25.89
C GLY A 477 -4.68 -5.77 -26.74
N THR A 478 -5.67 -4.92 -27.03
CA THR A 478 -6.75 -5.23 -27.95
C THR A 478 -6.28 -5.14 -29.41
N ALA A 479 -6.59 -6.14 -30.23
CA ALA A 479 -6.21 -6.15 -31.64
C ALA A 479 -6.93 -5.06 -32.48
N ASN A 480 -8.01 -4.47 -31.97
CA ASN A 480 -8.79 -3.40 -32.60
C ASN A 480 -9.06 -2.30 -31.58
N ASP A 481 -8.33 -1.21 -31.67
CA ASP A 481 -8.56 0.03 -30.90
C ASP A 481 -9.93 0.71 -31.17
N TRP A 482 -10.85 0.03 -31.88
CA TRP A 482 -12.14 0.56 -32.37
C TRP A 482 -13.35 -0.20 -31.85
N ASP A 483 -13.22 -0.92 -30.72
CA ASP A 483 -14.34 -1.64 -30.14
C ASP A 483 -15.23 -0.69 -29.32
N SER A 484 -16.36 -0.27 -29.93
CA SER A 484 -17.30 0.66 -29.27
C SER A 484 -17.98 0.07 -28.02
N SER A 485 -17.89 -1.23 -27.79
CA SER A 485 -18.41 -1.86 -26.57
C SER A 485 -17.75 -1.33 -25.31
N PHE A 486 -16.52 -0.83 -25.39
CA PHE A 486 -15.85 -0.20 -24.23
C PHE A 486 -16.55 1.08 -23.77
N VAL A 487 -17.17 1.86 -24.67
CA VAL A 487 -17.96 3.04 -24.28
C VAL A 487 -19.21 2.62 -23.47
N GLU A 488 -19.88 1.55 -23.89
CA GLU A 488 -21.03 1.00 -23.17
C GLU A 488 -20.61 0.47 -21.79
N VAL A 489 -19.53 -0.30 -21.72
CA VAL A 489 -18.98 -0.84 -20.44
C VAL A 489 -18.59 0.30 -19.50
N SER A 490 -17.92 1.35 -20.02
CA SER A 490 -17.58 2.54 -19.22
C SER A 490 -18.81 3.19 -18.60
N GLY A 491 -19.88 3.38 -19.42
CA GLY A 491 -21.14 3.93 -18.94
C GLY A 491 -21.77 3.06 -17.85
N ASN A 492 -21.88 1.75 -18.09
CA ASN A 492 -22.47 0.81 -17.12
C ASN A 492 -21.71 0.78 -15.79
N LEU A 493 -20.37 0.81 -15.82
CA LEU A 493 -19.55 0.85 -14.62
C LEU A 493 -19.67 2.18 -13.87
N ALA A 494 -19.65 3.31 -14.60
CA ALA A 494 -19.75 4.64 -14.01
C ALA A 494 -21.12 4.87 -13.35
N GLU A 495 -22.21 4.47 -14.01
CA GLU A 495 -23.58 4.53 -13.47
C GLU A 495 -23.73 3.62 -12.25
N LEU A 496 -23.17 2.40 -12.29
CA LEU A 496 -23.22 1.48 -11.14
C LEU A 496 -22.45 2.04 -9.96
N ALA A 497 -21.22 2.51 -10.15
CA ALA A 497 -20.42 3.10 -9.08
C ALA A 497 -21.14 4.30 -8.44
N HIS A 498 -21.66 5.23 -9.27
CA HIS A 498 -22.41 6.38 -8.79
C HIS A 498 -23.68 5.99 -8.03
N SER A 499 -24.40 4.94 -8.46
CA SER A 499 -25.59 4.44 -7.76
C SER A 499 -25.28 3.82 -6.40
N LEU A 500 -24.08 3.26 -6.21
CA LEU A 500 -23.62 2.65 -4.97
C LEU A 500 -23.07 3.70 -3.98
N ASP A 501 -22.43 4.76 -4.52
CA ASP A 501 -21.85 5.85 -3.77
C ASP A 501 -21.85 7.17 -4.56
N GLU A 502 -22.79 8.06 -4.22
CA GLU A 502 -22.89 9.40 -4.80
C GLU A 502 -21.85 10.38 -4.21
N SER A 503 -21.20 10.03 -3.10
CA SER A 503 -20.29 10.92 -2.37
C SER A 503 -18.89 10.98 -2.96
N ARG A 504 -18.49 9.97 -3.75
CA ARG A 504 -17.16 9.87 -4.37
C ARG A 504 -17.27 9.75 -5.89
N PRO A 505 -16.45 10.55 -6.62
CA PRO A 505 -16.39 10.43 -8.08
C PRO A 505 -15.73 9.14 -8.53
N SER A 506 -16.10 8.66 -9.71
CA SER A 506 -15.38 7.60 -10.41
C SER A 506 -14.30 8.16 -11.35
N THR A 507 -13.37 7.27 -11.79
CA THR A 507 -12.30 7.58 -12.75
C THR A 507 -11.90 6.37 -13.58
N ILE A 508 -11.08 6.58 -14.59
CA ILE A 508 -10.33 5.58 -15.37
C ILE A 508 -8.93 6.15 -15.59
N GLY A 509 -7.88 5.32 -15.51
CA GLY A 509 -6.53 5.68 -15.95
C GLY A 509 -6.36 5.37 -17.44
N ASP A 510 -6.31 6.39 -18.32
CA ASP A 510 -6.24 6.19 -19.78
C ASP A 510 -4.90 6.65 -20.38
N ASN A 511 -4.23 5.73 -21.12
CA ASN A 511 -2.98 6.01 -21.84
C ASN A 511 -3.19 6.36 -23.31
N LYS A 512 -4.39 6.15 -23.89
CA LYS A 512 -4.65 6.36 -25.32
C LYS A 512 -5.07 7.79 -25.64
N ILE A 513 -5.88 8.40 -24.77
CA ILE A 513 -6.47 9.72 -24.98
C ILE A 513 -5.42 10.85 -25.06
N LYS A 514 -4.29 10.73 -24.33
CA LYS A 514 -3.27 11.80 -24.20
C LYS A 514 -2.86 12.43 -25.53
N GLY A 515 -2.69 11.63 -26.58
CA GLY A 515 -2.28 12.07 -27.91
C GLY A 515 -3.40 12.48 -28.87
N GLN A 516 -4.67 12.35 -28.46
CA GLN A 516 -5.83 12.47 -29.34
C GLN A 516 -6.48 13.86 -29.39
N THR A 517 -5.74 14.88 -29.06
CA THR A 517 -6.20 16.28 -28.94
C THR A 517 -6.75 16.90 -30.24
N ARG A 518 -6.51 16.26 -31.40
CA ARG A 518 -7.07 16.75 -32.72
C ARG A 518 -8.53 16.43 -32.90
N ASN A 519 -9.05 15.40 -32.25
CA ASN A 519 -10.45 15.00 -32.30
C ASN A 519 -10.97 14.73 -30.86
N PRO A 520 -11.50 15.73 -30.16
CA PRO A 520 -11.92 15.61 -28.77
C PRO A 520 -13.18 14.74 -28.56
N ASN A 521 -13.76 14.20 -29.63
CA ASN A 521 -14.90 13.29 -29.61
C ASN A 521 -14.57 11.91 -30.19
N ASN A 522 -13.27 11.54 -30.24
CA ASN A 522 -12.85 10.20 -30.65
C ASN A 522 -13.32 9.13 -29.63
N LEU A 523 -13.14 7.85 -29.97
CA LEU A 523 -13.60 6.72 -29.16
C LEU A 523 -13.03 6.74 -27.73
N TYR A 524 -11.74 7.08 -27.57
CA TYR A 524 -11.08 7.16 -26.26
C TYR A 524 -11.74 8.24 -25.41
N ALA A 525 -11.93 9.45 -25.96
CA ALA A 525 -12.61 10.53 -25.26
C ALA A 525 -14.07 10.22 -24.92
N GLN A 526 -14.76 9.35 -25.70
CA GLN A 526 -16.12 8.90 -25.36
C GLN A 526 -16.14 7.95 -24.15
N ILE A 527 -15.10 7.14 -23.96
CA ILE A 527 -14.95 6.28 -22.77
C ILE A 527 -14.83 7.15 -21.50
N ASP A 528 -13.92 8.13 -21.52
CA ASP A 528 -13.72 9.05 -20.40
C ASP A 528 -14.90 10.00 -20.19
N GLN A 529 -15.59 10.40 -21.29
CA GLN A 529 -16.78 11.22 -21.19
C GLN A 529 -17.90 10.52 -20.37
N LYS A 530 -18.03 9.20 -20.46
CA LYS A 530 -19.01 8.46 -19.64
C LYS A 530 -18.75 8.61 -18.14
N VAL A 531 -17.48 8.64 -17.75
CA VAL A 531 -17.09 8.91 -16.36
C VAL A 531 -17.39 10.36 -16.00
N ALA A 532 -17.02 11.32 -16.86
CA ALA A 532 -17.29 12.74 -16.64
C ALA A 532 -18.80 13.06 -16.56
N ASP A 533 -19.65 12.36 -17.33
CA ASP A 533 -21.11 12.54 -17.38
C ASP A 533 -21.78 12.29 -16.01
N VAL A 534 -21.20 11.45 -15.15
CA VAL A 534 -21.66 11.20 -13.78
C VAL A 534 -20.86 12.00 -12.72
N GLY A 535 -20.15 13.06 -13.12
CA GLY A 535 -19.37 13.91 -12.21
C GLY A 535 -17.98 13.40 -11.87
N GLY A 536 -17.50 12.36 -12.57
CA GLY A 536 -16.20 11.75 -12.36
C GLY A 536 -15.00 12.63 -12.75
N VAL A 537 -13.80 12.10 -12.55
CA VAL A 537 -12.51 12.75 -12.79
C VAL A 537 -11.76 11.97 -13.87
N VAL A 538 -11.21 12.67 -14.87
CA VAL A 538 -10.50 12.03 -15.99
C VAL A 538 -9.02 11.88 -15.67
N GLY A 539 -8.53 10.63 -15.69
CA GLY A 539 -7.15 10.25 -15.45
C GLY A 539 -6.34 10.13 -16.75
N LEU A 540 -5.20 10.80 -16.81
CA LEU A 540 -4.32 10.77 -17.96
C LEU A 540 -3.00 10.07 -17.61
N ASN A 541 -2.79 8.84 -18.15
CA ASN A 541 -1.54 8.13 -17.99
C ASN A 541 -0.46 8.69 -18.94
N TYR A 542 0.69 9.09 -18.38
CA TYR A 542 1.90 9.52 -19.11
C TYR A 542 1.67 10.69 -20.09
N ALA A 543 0.75 11.59 -19.80
CA ALA A 543 0.59 12.82 -20.56
C ALA A 543 1.69 13.81 -20.19
N ASN A 544 2.11 14.63 -21.17
CA ASN A 544 3.02 15.75 -20.91
C ASN A 544 2.24 17.06 -20.71
N GLY A 545 2.93 18.11 -20.28
CA GLY A 545 2.31 19.38 -19.97
C GLY A 545 1.48 19.98 -21.09
N GLY A 546 1.94 19.91 -22.35
CA GLY A 546 1.19 20.40 -23.51
C GLY A 546 -0.09 19.60 -23.77
N GLN A 547 -0.10 18.31 -23.45
CA GLN A 547 -1.28 17.46 -23.58
C GLN A 547 -2.30 17.76 -22.47
N TYR A 548 -1.86 17.96 -21.21
CA TYR A 548 -2.74 18.42 -20.12
C TYR A 548 -3.41 19.75 -20.47
N ASP A 549 -2.63 20.75 -20.92
CA ASP A 549 -3.14 22.07 -21.33
C ASP A 549 -4.12 21.99 -22.51
N ALA A 550 -3.88 21.06 -23.43
CA ALA A 550 -4.76 20.86 -24.57
C ALA A 550 -6.10 20.27 -24.13
N TRP A 551 -6.12 19.22 -23.29
CA TRP A 551 -7.35 18.62 -22.80
C TRP A 551 -8.15 19.54 -21.89
N HIS A 552 -7.50 20.26 -20.98
CA HIS A 552 -8.15 21.27 -20.14
C HIS A 552 -8.86 22.34 -20.98
N ARG A 553 -8.27 22.77 -22.09
CA ARG A 553 -8.90 23.74 -23.03
C ARG A 553 -10.03 23.12 -23.87
N LEU A 554 -9.87 21.87 -24.33
CA LEU A 554 -10.83 21.19 -25.21
C LEU A 554 -12.07 20.70 -24.48
N LYS A 555 -11.92 20.34 -23.21
CA LYS A 555 -12.96 19.83 -22.32
C LYS A 555 -12.90 20.62 -20.99
N PRO A 556 -13.35 21.88 -20.98
CA PRO A 556 -13.21 22.77 -19.82
C PRO A 556 -14.06 22.35 -18.61
N ASP A 557 -14.99 21.44 -18.79
CA ASP A 557 -15.84 20.79 -17.79
C ASP A 557 -15.21 19.51 -17.19
N TRP A 558 -14.10 19.02 -17.76
CA TRP A 558 -13.40 17.87 -17.22
C TRP A 558 -12.51 18.27 -16.05
N LYS A 559 -12.66 17.56 -14.94
CA LYS A 559 -11.72 17.54 -13.82
C LYS A 559 -10.57 16.62 -14.19
N LEU A 560 -9.33 17.04 -14.02
CA LEU A 560 -8.16 16.31 -14.51
C LEU A 560 -7.18 15.94 -13.40
N TYR A 561 -6.58 14.74 -13.51
CA TYR A 561 -5.41 14.35 -12.73
C TYR A 561 -4.48 13.47 -13.57
N ALA A 562 -3.21 13.39 -13.16
CA ALA A 562 -2.22 12.54 -13.77
C ALA A 562 -2.25 11.16 -13.08
N SER A 563 -3.02 10.24 -13.65
CA SER A 563 -3.28 8.92 -13.04
C SER A 563 -2.08 7.99 -13.02
N GLU A 564 -1.17 8.15 -13.98
CA GLU A 564 0.18 7.59 -13.98
C GLU A 564 1.15 8.58 -14.60
N THR A 565 2.27 8.82 -13.92
CA THR A 565 3.34 9.67 -14.42
C THR A 565 4.68 8.94 -14.38
N VAL A 566 5.68 9.56 -15.00
CA VAL A 566 7.10 9.23 -14.84
C VAL A 566 7.48 7.91 -15.53
N SER A 567 7.35 6.75 -14.93
CA SER A 567 8.01 5.51 -15.37
C SER A 567 9.53 5.72 -15.57
N SER A 568 10.15 6.46 -14.65
CA SER A 568 11.60 6.51 -14.47
C SER A 568 12.08 5.17 -13.92
N ILE A 569 13.24 4.73 -14.32
CA ILE A 569 13.78 3.42 -13.97
C ILE A 569 15.18 3.56 -13.38
N SER A 570 15.43 2.91 -12.25
CA SER A 570 16.71 2.99 -11.54
C SER A 570 17.00 1.77 -10.67
N SER A 571 18.28 1.53 -10.39
CA SER A 571 18.74 0.57 -9.39
C SER A 571 19.41 1.29 -8.24
N ARG A 572 19.15 0.88 -7.00
CA ARG A 572 19.71 1.51 -5.79
C ARG A 572 21.25 1.46 -5.79
N GLY A 573 21.90 2.61 -5.60
CA GLY A 573 23.35 2.74 -5.40
C GLY A 573 24.21 2.47 -6.65
N ILE A 574 23.65 2.45 -7.84
CA ILE A 574 24.37 2.20 -9.10
C ILE A 574 24.61 3.54 -9.82
N TYR A 575 25.86 3.99 -9.90
CA TYR A 575 26.21 5.30 -10.48
C TYR A 575 27.08 5.24 -11.74
N LYS A 576 27.81 4.15 -11.96
CA LYS A 576 28.77 3.98 -13.09
C LYS A 576 28.12 3.60 -14.41
N ILE A 577 26.82 3.54 -14.46
CA ILE A 577 26.04 3.20 -15.65
C ILE A 577 25.35 4.47 -16.17
N LYS A 578 25.49 4.73 -17.48
CA LYS A 578 24.74 5.81 -18.14
C LYS A 578 23.26 5.56 -18.10
N GLY A 579 22.48 6.63 -18.23
CA GLY A 579 21.04 6.56 -18.34
C GLY A 579 20.60 5.62 -19.46
N TYR A 580 19.48 4.94 -19.27
CA TYR A 580 18.87 4.06 -20.26
C TYR A 580 18.37 4.86 -21.47
N THR A 581 18.87 4.52 -22.65
CA THR A 581 18.49 5.14 -23.92
C THR A 581 17.95 4.14 -24.94
N GLY A 582 17.38 3.02 -24.49
CA GLY A 582 16.86 1.96 -25.33
C GLY A 582 17.81 0.76 -25.50
N SER A 583 19.04 0.84 -24.96
CA SER A 583 20.01 -0.27 -24.98
C SER A 583 20.08 -0.96 -23.63
N GLN A 584 19.93 -2.29 -23.64
CA GLN A 584 20.12 -3.10 -22.44
C GLN A 584 21.62 -3.30 -22.16
N ASN A 585 22.02 -3.33 -20.89
CA ASN A 585 23.39 -3.61 -20.47
C ASN A 585 23.52 -5.02 -19.88
N ALA A 586 24.77 -5.53 -19.85
CA ALA A 586 25.05 -6.90 -19.40
C ALA A 586 24.79 -7.10 -17.90
N SER A 587 25.00 -6.07 -17.08
CA SER A 587 24.74 -6.14 -15.62
C SER A 587 23.25 -6.10 -15.28
N LYS A 588 22.41 -5.68 -16.23
CA LYS A 588 20.97 -5.47 -16.01
C LYS A 588 20.68 -4.52 -14.83
N GLN A 589 21.57 -3.56 -14.61
CA GLN A 589 21.40 -2.49 -13.61
C GLN A 589 21.24 -1.15 -14.33
N LEU A 590 20.61 -0.20 -13.67
CA LEU A 590 20.29 1.12 -14.21
C LEU A 590 20.82 2.21 -13.30
N THR A 591 21.20 3.35 -13.89
CA THR A 591 21.76 4.45 -13.09
C THR A 591 20.78 4.96 -12.04
N ALA A 592 21.29 5.26 -10.84
CA ALA A 592 20.54 5.89 -9.75
C ALA A 592 20.30 7.40 -9.94
N TYR A 593 21.01 8.04 -10.88
CA TYR A 593 20.71 9.41 -11.27
C TYR A 593 19.35 9.50 -11.99
N ASP A 594 18.69 10.64 -11.88
CA ASP A 594 17.44 10.95 -12.64
C ASP A 594 17.73 11.13 -14.15
N LYS A 595 18.20 10.07 -14.79
CA LYS A 595 18.69 10.04 -16.19
C LYS A 595 18.23 8.80 -16.96
N SER A 596 17.34 7.98 -16.40
CA SER A 596 16.79 6.79 -17.04
C SER A 596 15.27 6.79 -16.99
N ARG A 597 14.66 6.50 -18.13
CA ARG A 597 13.20 6.33 -18.27
C ARG A 597 12.88 5.41 -19.44
N VAL A 598 11.69 4.88 -19.47
CA VAL A 598 11.17 4.13 -20.62
C VAL A 598 10.69 5.07 -21.74
N GLY A 599 10.44 4.51 -22.93
CA GLY A 599 10.12 5.32 -24.12
C GLY A 599 8.82 6.13 -24.00
N TRP A 600 7.85 5.64 -23.24
CA TRP A 600 6.56 6.32 -22.99
C TRP A 600 6.55 7.19 -21.73
N GLY A 601 7.58 7.09 -20.90
CA GLY A 601 7.68 7.74 -19.60
C GLY A 601 8.40 9.09 -19.64
N ALA A 602 8.57 9.67 -18.45
CA ALA A 602 9.29 10.89 -18.15
C ALA A 602 10.34 10.65 -17.06
N PHE A 603 11.21 11.60 -16.81
CA PHE A 603 12.09 11.61 -15.64
C PHE A 603 11.30 11.96 -14.37
N ALA A 604 11.79 11.56 -13.20
CA ALA A 604 11.15 11.85 -11.93
C ALA A 604 10.95 13.36 -11.70
N SER A 605 11.98 14.16 -11.95
CA SER A 605 11.90 15.62 -11.89
C SER A 605 10.92 16.22 -12.92
N GLU A 606 10.82 15.62 -14.11
CA GLU A 606 9.94 16.09 -15.19
C GLU A 606 8.45 15.93 -14.82
N GLY A 607 8.06 14.76 -14.26
CA GLY A 607 6.67 14.50 -13.88
C GLY A 607 6.15 15.51 -12.87
N TRP A 608 6.86 15.70 -11.77
CA TRP A 608 6.48 16.70 -10.77
C TRP A 608 6.50 18.13 -11.29
N PHE A 609 7.51 18.49 -12.09
CA PHE A 609 7.59 19.83 -12.68
C PHE A 609 6.37 20.19 -13.54
N GLU A 610 5.89 19.24 -14.33
CA GLU A 610 4.69 19.43 -15.15
C GLU A 610 3.41 19.49 -14.29
N THR A 611 3.38 18.78 -13.17
CA THR A 611 2.24 18.73 -12.26
C THR A 611 2.14 19.99 -11.40
N ILE A 612 3.23 20.40 -10.74
CA ILE A 612 3.19 21.54 -9.80
C ILE A 612 2.92 22.89 -10.49
N LYS A 613 3.24 23.00 -11.77
CA LYS A 613 2.99 24.23 -12.58
C LYS A 613 1.51 24.46 -12.90
N ARG A 614 0.67 23.41 -12.84
CA ARG A 614 -0.74 23.43 -13.28
C ARG A 614 -1.70 23.30 -12.11
N ASP A 615 -2.31 24.42 -11.74
CA ASP A 615 -3.24 24.48 -10.62
C ASP A 615 -4.48 23.60 -10.83
N TYR A 616 -4.99 23.52 -12.06
CA TYR A 616 -6.16 22.74 -12.44
C TYR A 616 -5.93 21.21 -12.38
N LEU A 617 -4.68 20.74 -12.41
CA LEU A 617 -4.36 19.33 -12.29
C LEU A 617 -4.40 18.94 -10.80
N ALA A 618 -5.27 18.02 -10.42
CA ALA A 618 -5.47 17.64 -9.02
C ALA A 618 -4.19 17.11 -8.36
N GLY A 619 -3.34 16.43 -9.12
CA GLY A 619 -2.04 15.93 -8.68
C GLY A 619 -1.48 14.90 -9.64
N GLU A 620 -0.42 14.19 -9.19
CA GLU A 620 0.17 13.08 -9.93
C GLU A 620 0.20 11.80 -9.10
N TYR A 621 0.24 10.65 -9.80
CA TYR A 621 0.52 9.35 -9.24
C TYR A 621 1.71 8.73 -9.96
N VAL A 622 2.84 8.69 -9.29
CA VAL A 622 4.11 8.21 -9.86
C VAL A 622 4.07 6.70 -10.05
N TRP A 623 4.42 6.22 -11.21
CA TRP A 623 4.67 4.82 -11.48
C TRP A 623 6.14 4.48 -11.19
N THR A 624 6.51 3.87 -10.01
CA THR A 624 5.68 3.47 -8.86
C THR A 624 6.32 3.86 -7.53
N GLY A 625 5.58 3.70 -6.40
CA GLY A 625 6.14 3.93 -5.07
C GLY A 625 7.24 2.93 -4.72
N PHE A 626 6.95 1.65 -4.88
CA PHE A 626 7.90 0.55 -4.67
C PHE A 626 8.20 -0.19 -5.97
N ASP A 627 9.40 -0.75 -6.08
CA ASP A 627 9.62 -1.85 -7.01
C ASP A 627 8.72 -3.02 -6.59
N TYR A 628 8.17 -3.72 -7.54
CA TYR A 628 7.30 -4.88 -7.35
C TYR A 628 7.83 -6.10 -8.10
N ILE A 629 7.44 -7.27 -7.66
CA ILE A 629 7.78 -8.52 -8.32
C ILE A 629 7.04 -8.56 -9.68
N GLY A 630 7.74 -8.99 -10.73
CA GLY A 630 7.22 -8.99 -12.10
C GLY A 630 7.56 -7.73 -12.89
N GLU A 631 7.08 -7.68 -14.12
CA GLU A 631 7.26 -6.59 -15.08
C GLU A 631 8.67 -5.96 -15.11
N PRO A 632 9.72 -6.73 -15.42
CA PRO A 632 11.10 -6.24 -15.31
C PRO A 632 11.52 -5.35 -16.49
N THR A 633 10.69 -4.40 -16.88
CA THR A 633 10.99 -3.40 -17.91
C THR A 633 12.17 -2.53 -17.46
N PRO A 634 13.20 -2.30 -18.32
CA PRO A 634 13.18 -2.42 -19.78
C PRO A 634 13.77 -3.75 -20.34
N TYR A 635 14.05 -4.73 -19.51
CA TYR A 635 14.72 -5.97 -19.95
C TYR A 635 13.76 -7.01 -20.50
N ASN A 636 12.50 -6.92 -20.14
CA ASN A 636 11.38 -7.66 -20.73
C ASN A 636 10.22 -6.70 -20.94
N GLY A 637 9.36 -7.02 -21.90
CA GLY A 637 8.10 -6.30 -22.09
C GLY A 637 7.04 -6.74 -21.07
N THR A 638 5.88 -6.14 -21.20
CA THR A 638 4.66 -6.44 -20.42
C THR A 638 3.78 -7.50 -21.09
N ASP A 639 4.29 -8.15 -22.16
CA ASP A 639 3.53 -9.17 -22.87
C ASP A 639 3.74 -10.55 -22.22
N ALA A 640 2.66 -11.29 -22.04
CA ALA A 640 2.72 -12.66 -21.56
C ALA A 640 3.68 -13.51 -22.41
N GLY A 641 4.58 -14.20 -21.74
CA GLY A 641 5.60 -15.00 -22.39
C GLY A 641 6.83 -14.23 -22.87
N ALA A 642 6.92 -12.92 -22.65
CA ALA A 642 8.15 -12.17 -22.86
C ALA A 642 9.30 -12.75 -22.04
N LYS A 643 10.43 -13.06 -22.70
CA LYS A 643 11.59 -13.68 -22.07
C LYS A 643 12.86 -12.98 -22.52
N SER A 644 13.72 -12.68 -21.55
CA SER A 644 15.08 -12.25 -21.84
C SER A 644 16.07 -13.39 -21.60
N SER A 645 17.36 -13.13 -21.81
CA SER A 645 18.42 -14.09 -21.46
C SER A 645 18.40 -14.34 -19.94
N TRP A 646 18.35 -15.62 -19.57
CA TRP A 646 18.41 -16.05 -18.18
C TRP A 646 19.81 -15.93 -17.56
N PRO A 647 19.99 -15.52 -16.30
CA PRO A 647 18.95 -15.02 -15.38
C PRO A 647 18.42 -13.67 -15.84
N SER A 648 17.09 -13.56 -15.89
CA SER A 648 16.39 -12.32 -16.23
C SER A 648 16.01 -11.57 -14.96
N PRO A 649 15.88 -10.21 -14.97
CA PRO A 649 15.34 -9.51 -13.82
C PRO A 649 13.95 -10.03 -13.46
N LYS A 650 13.68 -10.18 -12.17
CA LYS A 650 12.43 -10.72 -11.61
C LYS A 650 11.45 -9.67 -11.10
N SER A 651 11.93 -8.43 -10.97
CA SER A 651 11.17 -7.31 -10.43
C SER A 651 11.31 -6.08 -11.29
N SER A 652 10.42 -5.11 -11.10
CA SER A 652 10.43 -3.82 -11.78
C SER A 652 11.64 -2.97 -11.37
N TYR A 653 11.84 -1.86 -12.09
CA TYR A 653 12.84 -0.82 -11.80
C TYR A 653 12.20 0.54 -11.57
N PHE A 654 10.85 0.61 -11.60
CA PHE A 654 10.07 1.83 -11.56
C PHE A 654 9.99 2.44 -10.16
N GLY A 655 10.15 1.62 -9.12
CA GLY A 655 9.97 2.05 -7.74
C GLY A 655 10.90 3.20 -7.33
N ILE A 656 10.34 4.12 -6.58
CA ILE A 656 11.08 5.14 -5.81
C ILE A 656 11.87 4.45 -4.68
N ILE A 657 11.34 3.35 -4.20
CA ILE A 657 11.85 2.47 -3.13
C ILE A 657 12.02 1.08 -3.74
N ASP A 658 13.05 0.32 -3.35
CA ASP A 658 13.27 -1.03 -3.88
C ASP A 658 12.37 -2.09 -3.20
N THR A 659 12.40 -3.35 -3.69
CA THR A 659 11.55 -4.44 -3.15
C THR A 659 11.84 -4.78 -1.68
N ALA A 660 13.03 -4.47 -1.16
CA ALA A 660 13.38 -4.65 0.24
C ALA A 660 12.87 -3.49 1.13
N GLY A 661 12.36 -2.42 0.51
CA GLY A 661 11.93 -1.22 1.19
C GLY A 661 13.06 -0.24 1.48
N PHE A 662 14.20 -0.37 0.79
CA PHE A 662 15.28 0.61 0.90
C PHE A 662 15.07 1.76 -0.08
N PRO A 663 15.16 3.03 0.38
CA PRO A 663 15.10 4.21 -0.46
C PRO A 663 16.13 4.16 -1.59
N LYS A 664 15.71 4.43 -2.83
CA LYS A 664 16.61 4.80 -3.94
C LYS A 664 16.93 6.30 -3.85
N ASP A 665 17.90 6.79 -4.65
CA ASP A 665 18.20 8.23 -4.61
C ASP A 665 17.00 9.10 -5.05
N SER A 666 16.11 8.57 -5.90
CA SER A 666 14.85 9.23 -6.29
C SER A 666 13.88 9.48 -5.12
N TYR A 667 13.92 8.69 -4.05
CA TYR A 667 13.17 8.94 -2.82
C TYR A 667 13.51 10.32 -2.23
N TYR A 668 14.77 10.65 -2.17
CA TYR A 668 15.24 11.95 -1.63
C TYR A 668 14.94 13.11 -2.58
N LEU A 669 14.87 12.85 -3.90
CA LEU A 669 14.34 13.84 -4.85
C LEU A 669 12.88 14.15 -4.52
N TYR A 670 12.00 13.13 -4.47
CA TYR A 670 10.59 13.35 -4.13
C TYR A 670 10.41 13.93 -2.74
N ARG A 671 11.19 13.47 -1.76
CA ARG A 671 11.17 14.03 -0.41
C ARG A 671 11.51 15.52 -0.38
N SER A 672 12.47 15.96 -1.17
CA SER A 672 12.81 17.39 -1.29
C SER A 672 11.75 18.23 -2.00
N LEU A 673 10.84 17.58 -2.75
CA LEU A 673 9.77 18.25 -3.51
C LEU A 673 8.39 18.15 -2.81
N TRP A 674 8.19 17.15 -1.95
CA TRP A 674 6.88 16.81 -1.38
C TRP A 674 6.79 17.01 0.14
N ASN A 675 7.90 16.84 0.87
CA ASN A 675 7.89 16.99 2.33
C ASN A 675 8.25 18.43 2.72
N ASP A 676 7.31 19.10 3.41
CA ASP A 676 7.45 20.48 3.88
C ASP A 676 7.71 20.56 5.40
N GLU A 677 7.69 19.43 6.13
CA GLU A 677 7.84 19.40 7.58
C GLU A 677 9.28 19.59 8.04
N ASN A 678 10.23 18.99 7.31
CA ASN A 678 11.64 19.06 7.68
C ASN A 678 12.55 19.08 6.44
N THR A 679 13.81 19.47 6.66
CA THR A 679 14.75 19.70 5.56
C THR A 679 15.36 18.41 5.05
N THR A 680 15.19 18.14 3.75
CA THR A 680 15.93 17.11 3.02
C THR A 680 17.31 17.65 2.62
N LEU A 681 18.35 16.81 2.78
CA LEU A 681 19.69 17.08 2.28
C LEU A 681 20.37 15.76 1.90
N HIS A 682 20.44 15.45 0.62
CA HIS A 682 20.95 14.17 0.16
C HIS A 682 21.94 14.34 -0.99
N ILE A 683 23.15 13.79 -0.82
CA ILE A 683 24.22 13.82 -1.80
C ILE A 683 24.28 12.49 -2.56
N LEU A 684 24.35 12.53 -3.88
CA LEU A 684 24.78 11.42 -4.72
C LEU A 684 25.89 11.87 -5.67
N PRO A 685 26.80 10.96 -6.07
CA PRO A 685 26.86 9.52 -5.81
C PRO A 685 27.57 9.17 -4.49
N ALA A 686 27.60 7.88 -4.15
CA ALA A 686 28.61 7.38 -3.21
C ALA A 686 30.01 7.65 -3.77
N TRP A 687 31.00 7.95 -2.89
CA TRP A 687 32.28 8.55 -3.32
C TRP A 687 33.44 7.56 -3.34
N ASN A 688 33.32 6.53 -4.23
CA ASN A 688 34.37 5.55 -4.47
C ASN A 688 34.70 5.48 -5.97
N GLU A 689 35.96 5.32 -6.34
CA GLU A 689 36.40 5.33 -7.75
C GLU A 689 35.76 4.24 -8.61
N ASN A 690 35.51 3.08 -8.01
CA ASN A 690 34.92 1.93 -8.67
C ASN A 690 33.41 2.06 -8.90
N VAL A 691 32.70 2.99 -8.21
CA VAL A 691 31.25 3.18 -8.38
C VAL A 691 30.89 4.48 -9.12
N VAL A 692 31.76 5.47 -9.17
CA VAL A 692 31.49 6.73 -9.87
C VAL A 692 31.83 6.65 -11.36
N GLU A 693 31.09 7.39 -12.18
CA GLU A 693 31.43 7.65 -13.59
C GLU A 693 32.06 9.03 -13.74
N LYS A 694 33.22 9.07 -14.37
CA LYS A 694 34.00 10.32 -14.60
C LYS A 694 33.85 10.78 -16.04
N ASP A 695 33.72 12.08 -16.26
CA ASP A 695 33.80 12.70 -17.56
C ASP A 695 35.24 12.64 -18.13
N ARG A 696 35.46 13.19 -19.33
CA ARG A 696 36.77 13.20 -19.98
C ARG A 696 37.85 14.03 -19.23
N GLN A 697 37.40 14.93 -18.37
CA GLN A 697 38.26 15.78 -17.51
C GLN A 697 38.50 15.12 -16.14
N GLY A 698 37.94 14.00 -15.85
CA GLY A 698 38.03 13.31 -14.57
C GLY A 698 37.05 13.80 -13.52
N ASN A 699 36.05 14.61 -13.88
CA ASN A 699 35.05 15.11 -12.96
C ASN A 699 33.87 14.15 -12.85
N VAL A 700 33.25 14.17 -11.67
CA VAL A 700 32.04 13.43 -11.34
C VAL A 700 30.88 14.43 -11.15
N PRO A 701 29.70 14.22 -11.75
CA PRO A 701 28.52 15.00 -11.44
C PRO A 701 28.02 14.66 -10.01
N VAL A 702 28.17 15.61 -9.09
CA VAL A 702 27.65 15.51 -7.73
C VAL A 702 26.30 16.22 -7.69
N VAL A 703 25.24 15.49 -7.39
CA VAL A 703 23.89 16.02 -7.27
C VAL A 703 23.51 16.11 -5.80
N VAL A 704 22.79 17.18 -5.44
CA VAL A 704 22.22 17.36 -4.11
C VAL A 704 20.72 17.63 -4.24
N TYR A 705 19.92 16.78 -3.60
CA TYR A 705 18.48 16.95 -3.43
C TYR A 705 18.23 17.68 -2.11
N SER A 706 17.54 18.82 -2.14
CA SER A 706 17.22 19.60 -0.95
C SER A 706 16.05 20.56 -1.17
N ASN A 707 15.26 20.82 -0.12
CA ASN A 707 14.25 21.86 -0.04
C ASN A 707 14.72 23.10 0.77
N ALA A 708 15.99 23.16 1.15
CA ALA A 708 16.60 24.33 1.79
C ALA A 708 16.68 25.52 0.80
N LYS A 709 16.74 26.75 1.30
CA LYS A 709 16.88 27.96 0.45
C LYS A 709 18.21 27.99 -0.29
N SER A 710 19.28 27.56 0.37
CA SER A 710 20.58 27.41 -0.26
C SER A 710 21.38 26.24 0.30
N VAL A 711 22.33 25.73 -0.48
CA VAL A 711 23.21 24.61 -0.14
C VAL A 711 24.64 24.95 -0.54
N GLU A 712 25.58 24.69 0.36
CA GLU A 712 27.03 24.78 0.07
C GLU A 712 27.62 23.37 0.07
N LEU A 713 28.37 23.02 -0.97
CA LEU A 713 29.08 21.76 -1.07
C LEU A 713 30.57 21.97 -0.69
N PHE A 714 31.10 21.05 0.09
CA PHE A 714 32.49 21.03 0.54
C PHE A 714 33.16 19.72 0.10
N PHE A 715 34.45 19.78 -0.18
CA PHE A 715 35.29 18.61 -0.41
C PHE A 715 36.52 18.66 0.52
N LYS A 716 36.75 17.56 1.23
CA LYS A 716 37.92 17.31 2.05
C LYS A 716 38.72 16.15 1.46
N PRO A 717 39.85 16.36 0.77
CA PRO A 717 40.75 15.29 0.33
C PRO A 717 41.20 14.44 1.53
N ALA A 718 41.46 13.13 1.31
CA ALA A 718 41.86 12.19 2.37
C ALA A 718 43.04 12.70 3.22
N ASN A 719 43.98 13.42 2.61
CA ASN A 719 45.15 14.00 3.28
C ASN A 719 45.19 15.54 3.18
N GLY A 720 44.04 16.23 3.11
CA GLY A 720 43.96 17.66 2.87
C GLY A 720 43.01 18.40 3.82
N VAL A 721 42.87 19.70 3.56
CA VAL A 721 41.96 20.61 4.26
C VAL A 721 40.66 20.69 3.47
N GLU A 722 39.54 20.77 4.17
CA GLU A 722 38.22 20.97 3.57
C GLU A 722 38.17 22.31 2.81
N GLN A 723 37.60 22.27 1.61
CA GLN A 723 37.43 23.44 0.76
C GLN A 723 35.99 23.54 0.30
N SER A 724 35.47 24.76 0.23
CA SER A 724 34.16 25.04 -0.37
C SER A 724 34.19 24.85 -1.88
N LEU A 725 33.23 24.17 -2.43
CA LEU A 725 32.97 24.05 -3.87
C LEU A 725 31.89 25.03 -4.36
N GLY A 726 31.46 25.92 -3.48
CA GLY A 726 30.55 27.01 -3.73
C GLY A 726 29.14 26.81 -3.23
N LEU A 727 28.54 27.94 -2.82
CA LEU A 727 27.15 28.06 -2.41
C LEU A 727 26.25 28.15 -3.64
N LYS A 728 25.14 27.40 -3.64
CA LYS A 728 24.05 27.50 -4.61
C LYS A 728 22.75 27.81 -3.89
N LYS A 729 21.84 28.58 -4.54
CA LYS A 729 20.53 28.95 -3.96
C LYS A 729 19.40 28.72 -4.95
N PHE A 730 18.25 28.35 -4.44
CA PHE A 730 17.02 28.25 -5.21
C PHE A 730 16.31 29.61 -5.34
N THR A 731 15.52 29.72 -6.41
CA THR A 731 14.55 30.79 -6.65
C THR A 731 13.16 30.20 -6.52
N THR A 732 12.28 30.85 -5.76
CA THR A 732 10.88 30.46 -5.65
C THR A 732 10.10 30.93 -6.86
N LYS A 733 9.33 30.05 -7.49
CA LYS A 733 8.40 30.31 -8.59
C LYS A 733 6.97 29.99 -8.15
N ASN A 734 6.02 30.61 -8.84
CA ASN A 734 4.59 30.34 -8.67
C ASN A 734 4.08 29.42 -9.80
N SER A 735 3.06 28.63 -9.49
CA SER A 735 2.24 27.91 -10.46
C SER A 735 1.41 28.87 -11.34
N ASN A 736 0.69 28.37 -12.33
CA ASN A 736 0.00 29.16 -13.36
C ASN A 736 -0.92 30.27 -12.81
N THR A 737 -1.70 29.97 -11.78
CA THR A 737 -2.59 30.97 -11.14
C THR A 737 -2.12 31.34 -9.73
N SER A 738 -0.88 30.97 -9.37
CA SER A 738 -0.23 31.24 -8.08
C SER A 738 -0.86 30.55 -6.87
N LEU A 739 -1.52 29.42 -7.08
CA LEU A 739 -2.09 28.61 -6.01
C LEU A 739 -0.99 27.85 -5.24
N TYR A 740 0.07 27.45 -5.94
CA TYR A 740 1.21 26.73 -5.39
C TYR A 740 2.54 27.42 -5.68
N GLN A 741 3.56 27.09 -4.90
CA GLN A 741 4.93 27.54 -5.11
C GLN A 741 5.87 26.35 -5.22
N TYR A 742 6.95 26.51 -5.99
CA TYR A 742 8.02 25.53 -6.12
C TYR A 742 9.39 26.23 -6.21
N GLN A 743 10.44 25.50 -5.91
CA GLN A 743 11.82 26.03 -5.96
C GLN A 743 12.53 25.53 -7.21
N ILE A 744 13.35 26.38 -7.83
CA ILE A 744 14.16 26.07 -9.00
C ILE A 744 15.52 26.76 -8.92
N TYR A 745 16.57 26.07 -9.37
CA TYR A 745 17.92 26.66 -9.46
C TYR A 745 18.06 27.49 -10.74
N GLU A 746 18.40 28.76 -10.62
CA GLU A 746 18.62 29.66 -11.74
C GLU A 746 20.04 30.24 -11.82
N GLY A 747 20.98 29.74 -11.01
CA GLY A 747 22.34 30.24 -10.92
C GLY A 747 23.25 29.77 -12.06
N GLU A 748 24.54 30.07 -11.92
CA GLU A 748 25.58 29.68 -12.87
C GLU A 748 25.65 28.15 -13.00
N GLY A 749 25.76 27.65 -14.25
CA GLY A 749 25.78 26.21 -14.53
C GLY A 749 24.44 25.50 -14.41
N LYS A 750 23.30 26.24 -14.40
CA LYS A 750 21.98 25.62 -14.50
C LYS A 750 21.83 24.81 -15.77
N SER A 751 21.01 23.75 -15.72
CA SER A 751 20.66 22.99 -16.92
C SER A 751 19.82 23.83 -17.89
N SER A 752 19.99 23.58 -19.20
CA SER A 752 19.10 24.09 -20.24
C SER A 752 17.71 23.39 -20.20
N THR A 753 17.61 22.25 -19.54
CA THR A 753 16.39 21.50 -19.31
C THR A 753 15.80 21.96 -17.98
N GLU A 754 14.63 22.60 -18.00
CA GLU A 754 14.08 23.30 -16.82
C GLU A 754 13.88 22.38 -15.60
N HIS A 755 13.29 21.19 -15.78
CA HIS A 755 13.01 20.28 -14.67
C HIS A 755 14.27 19.78 -13.95
N GLU A 756 15.41 19.67 -14.65
CA GLU A 756 16.69 19.30 -14.04
C GLU A 756 17.22 20.36 -13.05
N ASN A 757 16.60 21.53 -13.00
CA ASN A 757 16.93 22.59 -12.03
C ASN A 757 16.06 22.51 -10.75
N LEU A 758 15.21 21.50 -10.59
CA LEU A 758 14.58 21.19 -9.30
C LEU A 758 15.59 20.66 -8.26
N TYR A 759 16.82 20.41 -8.69
CA TYR A 759 17.95 20.01 -7.82
C TYR A 759 19.23 20.73 -8.23
N MET A 760 20.27 20.62 -7.40
CA MET A 760 21.55 21.28 -7.64
C MET A 760 22.62 20.28 -8.04
N THR A 761 23.48 20.67 -9.02
CA THR A 761 24.57 19.80 -9.51
C THR A 761 25.91 20.55 -9.49
N TRP A 762 26.97 19.91 -9.00
CA TRP A 762 28.35 20.36 -9.08
C TRP A 762 29.16 19.40 -9.94
N SER A 763 30.16 19.90 -10.68
CA SER A 763 31.16 19.11 -11.38
C SER A 763 32.42 19.05 -10.56
N VAL A 764 32.73 17.89 -9.95
CA VAL A 764 33.79 17.77 -8.95
C VAL A 764 34.89 16.85 -9.45
N PRO A 765 36.21 17.32 -9.52
CA PRO A 765 37.31 16.42 -9.82
C PRO A 765 37.39 15.29 -8.80
N TYR A 766 37.45 14.03 -9.30
CA TYR A 766 37.53 12.89 -8.39
C TYR A 766 38.89 12.81 -7.69
N ALA A 767 38.84 12.69 -6.38
CA ALA A 767 39.94 12.26 -5.52
C ALA A 767 39.36 11.59 -4.27
N ASP A 768 40.13 10.69 -3.66
CA ASP A 768 39.73 10.11 -2.38
C ASP A 768 39.55 11.17 -1.30
N GLY A 769 38.46 11.06 -0.52
CA GLY A 769 38.11 12.05 0.49
C GLY A 769 36.65 12.01 0.87
N THR A 770 36.16 13.13 1.40
CA THR A 770 34.78 13.32 1.87
C THR A 770 34.12 14.48 1.15
N LEU A 771 32.98 14.28 0.56
CA LEU A 771 32.03 15.32 0.18
C LEU A 771 31.04 15.56 1.32
N ARG A 772 30.76 16.81 1.64
CA ARG A 772 29.81 17.21 2.67
C ARG A 772 29.00 18.41 2.18
N ALA A 773 27.68 18.32 2.28
CA ALA A 773 26.78 19.44 2.03
C ALA A 773 26.29 20.07 3.33
N VAL A 774 26.04 21.38 3.29
CA VAL A 774 25.37 22.13 4.35
C VAL A 774 24.18 22.87 3.78
N ALA A 775 23.03 22.67 4.39
CA ALA A 775 21.77 23.33 4.06
C ALA A 775 21.63 24.62 4.88
N TYR A 776 21.06 25.67 4.28
CA TYR A 776 20.84 26.95 4.97
C TYR A 776 19.40 27.42 4.82
N SER A 777 18.85 28.00 5.88
CA SER A 777 17.51 28.59 5.91
C SER A 777 17.42 29.96 5.22
N ASP A 778 18.55 30.53 4.82
CA ASP A 778 18.64 31.79 4.08
C ASP A 778 19.40 31.62 2.74
N GLU A 779 19.32 32.63 1.87
CA GLU A 779 19.88 32.58 0.52
C GLU A 779 21.40 32.81 0.49
N ASN A 780 22.03 33.30 1.58
CA ASN A 780 23.41 33.78 1.63
C ASN A 780 24.33 32.82 2.39
N GLY A 781 23.83 31.66 2.85
CA GLY A 781 24.61 30.66 3.57
C GLY A 781 25.06 31.11 4.98
N GLN A 782 24.24 31.90 5.67
CA GLN A 782 24.58 32.43 6.98
C GLN A 782 23.99 31.60 8.15
N THR A 783 22.82 30.98 7.96
CA THR A 783 22.10 30.26 9.00
C THR A 783 21.97 28.78 8.59
N ALA A 784 22.92 27.97 9.06
CA ALA A 784 22.93 26.53 8.78
C ALA A 784 21.75 25.83 9.47
N ILE A 785 21.18 24.86 8.77
CA ILE A 785 20.17 23.94 9.30
C ILE A 785 20.91 22.70 9.81
N ASN A 786 20.84 22.45 11.11
CA ASN A 786 21.58 21.37 11.75
C ASN A 786 20.94 20.01 11.59
N GLU A 787 19.60 19.99 11.48
CA GLU A 787 18.81 18.76 11.40
C GLU A 787 18.30 18.60 9.98
N THR A 788 18.79 17.57 9.29
CA THR A 788 18.43 17.28 7.90
C THR A 788 18.24 15.79 7.72
N VAL A 789 17.37 15.45 6.78
CA VAL A 789 17.03 14.10 6.41
C VAL A 789 17.73 13.72 5.12
N GLY A 790 18.40 12.58 5.10
CA GLY A 790 19.18 12.09 3.97
C GLY A 790 20.68 12.05 4.27
N ARG A 791 21.43 11.72 3.24
CA ARG A 791 22.88 11.56 3.29
C ARG A 791 23.57 12.90 3.02
N ASN A 792 23.90 13.66 4.06
CA ASN A 792 24.57 14.96 3.94
C ASN A 792 26.10 14.87 3.75
N SER A 793 26.67 13.67 3.82
CA SER A 793 28.10 13.40 3.64
C SER A 793 28.33 12.05 2.98
N VAL A 794 29.31 11.97 2.09
CA VAL A 794 29.78 10.74 1.46
C VAL A 794 31.31 10.69 1.50
N THR A 795 31.84 9.55 1.94
CA THR A 795 33.31 9.36 2.12
C THR A 795 33.77 8.16 1.30
N THR A 796 34.97 8.25 0.73
CA THR A 796 35.64 7.12 0.10
C THR A 796 35.85 6.01 1.14
N THR A 797 35.20 4.86 0.95
CA THR A 797 35.24 3.75 1.90
C THR A 797 36.48 2.87 1.68
N LYS A 798 36.85 2.14 2.71
CA LYS A 798 37.86 1.08 2.66
C LYS A 798 37.22 -0.27 2.30
N GLU A 799 38.01 -1.34 2.35
CA GLU A 799 37.50 -2.72 2.20
C GLU A 799 36.48 -3.06 3.27
N ALA A 800 35.49 -3.87 2.91
CA ALA A 800 34.45 -4.38 3.84
C ALA A 800 35.13 -5.11 5.03
N ARG A 801 34.65 -4.84 6.26
CA ARG A 801 35.24 -5.38 7.47
C ARG A 801 34.28 -6.09 8.39
N LYS A 802 33.07 -5.59 8.55
CA LYS A 802 32.08 -6.10 9.50
C LYS A 802 30.65 -5.94 8.99
N LEU A 803 29.72 -6.67 9.60
CA LEU A 803 28.28 -6.49 9.46
C LEU A 803 27.74 -5.62 10.60
N VAL A 804 26.78 -4.77 10.29
CA VAL A 804 26.01 -3.98 11.26
C VAL A 804 24.54 -4.26 11.04
N VAL A 805 23.80 -4.65 12.11
CA VAL A 805 22.35 -4.88 12.05
C VAL A 805 21.63 -3.74 12.75
N LYS A 806 20.55 -3.27 12.11
CA LYS A 806 19.65 -2.24 12.63
C LYS A 806 18.21 -2.77 12.57
N LYS A 807 17.43 -2.61 13.64
CA LYS A 807 15.98 -2.87 13.60
C LYS A 807 15.26 -1.66 13.02
N TYR A 808 14.38 -1.85 12.04
CA TYR A 808 13.45 -0.81 11.59
C TYR A 808 12.52 -0.42 12.74
N ASN A 809 12.23 0.87 12.90
CA ASN A 809 11.45 1.41 14.02
C ASN A 809 11.99 0.91 15.39
N ALA A 810 13.22 1.34 15.71
CA ALA A 810 13.99 0.83 16.86
C ALA A 810 13.23 0.87 18.20
N GLU A 811 12.40 1.89 18.38
CA GLU A 811 11.60 2.14 19.58
C GLU A 811 10.17 1.56 19.51
N GLY A 812 9.74 1.06 18.37
CA GLY A 812 8.41 0.48 18.20
C GLY A 812 8.28 -0.85 18.92
N ASN A 813 7.17 -1.04 19.66
CA ASN A 813 6.85 -2.30 20.30
C ASN A 813 6.58 -3.38 19.26
N ILE A 814 6.94 -4.61 19.55
CA ILE A 814 6.66 -5.78 18.73
C ILE A 814 5.85 -6.75 19.60
N PHE A 815 4.71 -7.19 19.10
CA PHE A 815 3.76 -8.01 19.84
C PHE A 815 3.89 -9.48 19.48
N ALA A 816 3.79 -10.33 20.51
CA ALA A 816 3.77 -11.78 20.36
C ALA A 816 2.35 -12.26 20.02
N ASP A 817 1.91 -12.05 18.81
CA ASP A 817 0.58 -12.40 18.30
C ASP A 817 0.62 -13.45 17.16
N GLY A 818 1.84 -13.85 16.75
CA GLY A 818 2.06 -14.76 15.64
C GLY A 818 1.92 -14.13 14.25
N TYR A 819 1.72 -12.79 14.15
CA TYR A 819 1.58 -12.04 12.90
C TYR A 819 2.54 -10.85 12.79
N ASP A 820 2.94 -10.26 13.93
CA ASP A 820 3.78 -9.08 13.94
C ASP A 820 5.18 -9.39 13.38
N LEU A 821 5.81 -8.37 12.80
CA LEU A 821 7.03 -8.49 12.01
C LEU A 821 8.14 -7.57 12.52
N ALA A 822 9.31 -8.14 12.75
CA ALA A 822 10.55 -7.39 12.95
C ALA A 822 11.36 -7.34 11.65
N TYR A 823 11.70 -6.13 11.19
CA TYR A 823 12.52 -5.90 10.02
C TYR A 823 13.93 -5.52 10.45
N PHE A 824 14.94 -6.25 9.95
CA PHE A 824 16.35 -6.01 10.23
C PHE A 824 17.11 -5.67 8.96
N GLU A 825 17.60 -4.44 8.88
CA GLU A 825 18.56 -4.03 7.86
C GLU A 825 19.96 -4.50 8.28
N VAL A 826 20.70 -5.07 7.33
CA VAL A 826 22.09 -5.48 7.55
C VAL A 826 22.98 -4.74 6.58
N ASP A 827 23.89 -3.94 7.12
CA ASP A 827 24.88 -3.16 6.39
C ASP A 827 26.22 -3.87 6.36
N VAL A 828 26.87 -3.88 5.20
CA VAL A 828 28.27 -4.28 5.04
C VAL A 828 29.10 -3.01 5.13
N VAL A 829 29.92 -2.88 6.20
CA VAL A 829 30.66 -1.65 6.47
C VAL A 829 32.18 -1.88 6.51
N ASP A 830 32.93 -0.80 6.29
CA ASP A 830 34.39 -0.76 6.46
C ASP A 830 34.78 -0.66 7.95
N ALA A 831 36.09 -0.55 8.24
CA ALA A 831 36.57 -0.43 9.62
C ALA A 831 36.12 0.85 10.34
N ASP A 832 35.79 1.89 9.56
CA ASP A 832 35.36 3.19 10.09
C ASP A 832 33.82 3.26 10.24
N GLY A 833 33.09 2.21 9.83
CA GLY A 833 31.64 2.12 9.92
C GLY A 833 30.88 2.66 8.72
N ASN A 834 31.57 3.01 7.62
CA ASN A 834 30.91 3.47 6.39
C ASN A 834 30.42 2.29 5.57
N ILE A 835 29.21 2.37 5.03
CA ILE A 835 28.63 1.36 4.13
C ILE A 835 29.49 1.28 2.87
N VAL A 836 29.95 0.08 2.52
CA VAL A 836 30.74 -0.18 1.32
C VAL A 836 29.80 -0.28 0.11
N PRO A 837 29.77 0.70 -0.81
CA PRO A 837 28.68 0.89 -1.75
C PRO A 837 28.61 -0.16 -2.88
N ASP A 838 29.63 -0.96 -3.05
CA ASP A 838 29.70 -2.06 -4.03
C ASP A 838 29.77 -3.45 -3.39
N ALA A 839 29.60 -3.55 -2.06
CA ALA A 839 29.65 -4.82 -1.37
C ALA A 839 28.51 -5.74 -1.80
N GLN A 840 28.87 -7.00 -2.06
CA GLN A 840 27.98 -8.09 -2.50
C GLN A 840 28.25 -9.38 -1.71
N ASN A 841 28.69 -9.25 -0.47
CA ASN A 841 29.02 -10.38 0.40
C ASN A 841 27.78 -11.25 0.63
N ASP A 842 27.93 -12.56 0.58
CA ASP A 842 26.87 -13.52 0.94
C ASP A 842 26.74 -13.54 2.48
N ILE A 843 25.55 -13.22 2.96
CA ILE A 843 25.22 -13.11 4.40
C ILE A 843 24.30 -14.25 4.76
N SER A 844 24.72 -15.04 5.75
CA SER A 844 23.91 -16.12 6.33
C SER A 844 23.20 -15.61 7.59
N PHE A 845 21.93 -16.00 7.76
CA PHE A 845 21.05 -15.59 8.84
C PHE A 845 20.60 -16.78 9.66
N GLU A 846 20.63 -16.63 10.98
CA GLU A 846 20.13 -17.60 11.96
C GLU A 846 19.23 -16.86 12.94
N VAL A 847 18.00 -17.38 13.13
CA VAL A 847 17.02 -16.84 14.09
C VAL A 847 16.78 -17.88 15.19
N SER A 848 16.77 -17.44 16.44
CA SER A 848 16.46 -18.27 17.60
C SER A 848 15.55 -17.52 18.59
N GLY A 849 14.91 -18.27 19.51
CA GLY A 849 13.91 -17.72 20.43
C GLY A 849 12.50 -17.68 19.84
N GLU A 850 11.70 -16.71 20.26
CA GLU A 850 10.25 -16.61 19.94
C GLU A 850 9.97 -15.93 18.60
N GLY A 851 10.71 -16.32 17.56
CA GLY A 851 10.52 -15.79 16.21
C GLY A 851 10.99 -16.73 15.11
N LYS A 852 10.52 -16.50 13.88
CA LYS A 852 10.83 -17.27 12.69
C LYS A 852 11.26 -16.35 11.55
N LEU A 853 12.37 -16.70 10.87
CA LEU A 853 12.75 -16.03 9.62
C LEU A 853 11.70 -16.33 8.54
N VAL A 854 11.04 -15.29 8.02
CA VAL A 854 9.95 -15.43 7.04
C VAL A 854 10.28 -14.83 5.67
N GLY A 855 11.34 -14.04 5.58
CA GLY A 855 11.76 -13.48 4.30
C GLY A 855 13.13 -12.84 4.33
N LEU A 856 13.84 -12.93 3.19
CA LEU A 856 15.09 -12.22 2.90
C LEU A 856 14.98 -11.48 1.58
N ASP A 857 15.45 -10.23 1.54
CA ASP A 857 15.57 -9.44 0.31
C ASP A 857 16.82 -8.57 0.33
N ASN A 858 17.18 -8.00 -0.82
CA ASN A 858 18.28 -7.04 -0.97
C ASN A 858 17.96 -5.92 -1.98
N GLY A 859 16.78 -5.96 -2.60
CA GLY A 859 16.37 -5.00 -3.62
C GLY A 859 17.06 -5.18 -4.98
N ASN A 860 17.80 -6.27 -5.21
CA ASN A 860 18.46 -6.55 -6.49
C ASN A 860 17.52 -7.28 -7.46
N PRO A 861 17.10 -6.66 -8.57
CA PRO A 861 16.16 -7.26 -9.51
C PRO A 861 16.66 -8.57 -10.15
N VAL A 862 17.98 -8.80 -10.20
CA VAL A 862 18.57 -9.98 -10.84
C VAL A 862 18.96 -11.09 -9.86
N ASP A 863 18.73 -10.93 -8.58
CA ASP A 863 19.02 -11.96 -7.57
C ASP A 863 17.83 -12.94 -7.46
N HIS A 864 18.04 -14.19 -7.92
CA HIS A 864 17.07 -15.28 -7.90
C HIS A 864 17.21 -16.21 -6.69
N THR A 865 18.00 -15.86 -5.69
CA THR A 865 18.00 -16.59 -4.42
C THR A 865 16.58 -16.59 -3.86
N SER A 866 16.05 -17.75 -3.42
CA SER A 866 14.69 -17.82 -2.84
C SER A 866 14.53 -16.83 -1.70
N HIS A 867 13.40 -16.15 -1.64
CA HIS A 867 13.08 -15.27 -0.52
C HIS A 867 12.94 -16.02 0.82
N LYS A 868 12.74 -17.35 0.76
CA LYS A 868 12.63 -18.25 1.92
C LYS A 868 13.94 -18.98 2.26
N ALA A 869 15.06 -18.63 1.58
CA ALA A 869 16.38 -19.11 1.97
C ALA A 869 16.83 -18.52 3.31
N ASN A 870 17.92 -19.05 3.87
CA ASN A 870 18.56 -18.54 5.09
C ASN A 870 19.85 -17.75 4.80
N HIS A 871 20.08 -17.36 3.56
CA HIS A 871 21.20 -16.52 3.15
C HIS A 871 20.80 -15.60 1.99
N ARG A 872 21.49 -14.48 1.87
CA ARG A 872 21.27 -13.46 0.83
C ARG A 872 22.53 -12.65 0.59
N ASN A 873 22.87 -12.41 -0.67
CA ASN A 873 23.93 -11.47 -1.00
C ASN A 873 23.53 -10.06 -0.62
N ALA A 874 24.46 -9.26 -0.13
CA ALA A 874 24.27 -7.81 -0.06
C ALA A 874 24.15 -7.24 -1.48
N PHE A 875 23.36 -6.19 -1.64
CA PHE A 875 23.30 -5.39 -2.86
C PHE A 875 23.51 -3.91 -2.51
N SER A 876 24.56 -3.32 -3.12
CA SER A 876 25.02 -1.97 -2.74
C SER A 876 25.20 -1.83 -1.22
N GLY A 877 25.83 -2.85 -0.61
CA GLY A 877 26.16 -2.90 0.80
C GLY A 877 25.04 -3.23 1.77
N LYS A 878 23.83 -3.60 1.31
CA LYS A 878 22.66 -3.83 2.18
C LYS A 878 21.96 -5.16 1.91
N ALA A 879 21.37 -5.75 2.96
CA ALA A 879 20.39 -6.83 2.90
C ALA A 879 19.32 -6.65 3.98
N LEU A 880 18.17 -7.28 3.78
CA LEU A 880 17.02 -7.26 4.69
C LEU A 880 16.70 -8.67 5.19
N ALA A 881 16.45 -8.80 6.50
CA ALA A 881 15.84 -9.98 7.10
C ALA A 881 14.50 -9.61 7.77
N ILE A 882 13.48 -10.44 7.56
CA ILE A 882 12.14 -10.26 8.13
C ILE A 882 11.87 -11.44 9.05
N VAL A 883 11.59 -11.15 10.32
CA VAL A 883 11.30 -12.14 11.35
C VAL A 883 9.88 -11.96 11.86
N GLN A 884 9.08 -13.01 11.80
CA GLN A 884 7.72 -13.04 12.33
C GLN A 884 7.76 -13.53 13.79
N THR A 885 6.97 -12.91 14.65
CA THR A 885 6.84 -13.29 16.06
C THR A 885 6.12 -14.64 16.21
N SER A 886 6.35 -15.33 17.33
CA SER A 886 5.48 -16.40 17.82
C SER A 886 4.31 -15.80 18.63
N GLU A 887 3.39 -16.66 19.11
CA GLU A 887 2.31 -16.25 20.03
C GLU A 887 2.78 -16.16 21.49
N THR A 888 4.03 -16.52 21.77
CA THR A 888 4.64 -16.47 23.09
C THR A 888 5.55 -15.25 23.21
N ALA A 889 5.29 -14.39 24.20
CA ALA A 889 6.18 -13.27 24.48
C ALA A 889 7.53 -13.75 25.00
N GLY A 890 8.60 -13.20 24.41
CA GLY A 890 9.96 -13.62 24.76
C GLY A 890 11.00 -12.87 23.93
N SER A 891 12.22 -13.41 23.89
CA SER A 891 13.30 -12.82 23.10
C SER A 891 13.39 -13.45 21.71
N ILE A 892 13.72 -12.62 20.72
CA ILE A 892 14.08 -13.03 19.36
C ILE A 892 15.54 -12.62 19.13
N THR A 893 16.38 -13.57 18.76
CA THR A 893 17.79 -13.31 18.45
C THR A 893 18.06 -13.57 16.97
N LEU A 894 18.54 -12.56 16.25
CA LEU A 894 19.03 -12.64 14.88
C LEU A 894 20.55 -12.59 14.88
N LYS A 895 21.19 -13.58 14.26
CA LYS A 895 22.63 -13.62 14.01
C LYS A 895 22.87 -13.54 12.51
N ALA A 896 23.75 -12.62 12.10
CA ALA A 896 24.19 -12.44 10.72
C ALA A 896 25.70 -12.69 10.61
N THR A 897 26.11 -13.52 9.64
CA THR A 897 27.53 -13.88 9.42
C THR A 897 27.86 -13.85 7.93
N SER A 898 29.10 -13.51 7.61
CA SER A 898 29.61 -13.56 6.22
C SER A 898 31.11 -13.92 6.23
N ALA A 899 31.53 -14.68 5.24
CA ALA A 899 32.93 -15.10 5.13
C ALA A 899 33.88 -13.91 5.02
N GLY A 900 34.87 -13.84 5.88
CA GLY A 900 35.90 -12.78 5.89
C GLY A 900 35.47 -11.49 6.59
N LEU A 901 34.26 -11.42 7.11
CA LEU A 901 33.76 -10.28 7.87
C LEU A 901 33.51 -10.64 9.33
N GLU A 902 33.60 -9.66 10.21
CA GLU A 902 33.12 -9.77 11.58
C GLU A 902 31.59 -9.84 11.54
N GLY A 903 31.01 -10.92 12.10
CA GLY A 903 29.56 -11.11 12.19
C GLY A 903 28.94 -10.30 13.32
N THR A 904 27.64 -10.28 13.38
CA THR A 904 26.89 -9.55 14.42
C THR A 904 25.68 -10.35 14.92
N THR A 905 25.24 -10.06 16.12
CA THR A 905 24.06 -10.65 16.75
C THR A 905 23.24 -9.52 17.38
N VAL A 906 21.94 -9.56 17.18
CA VAL A 906 20.99 -8.62 17.80
C VAL A 906 19.87 -9.39 18.46
N THR A 907 19.49 -8.97 19.66
CA THR A 907 18.37 -9.55 20.41
C THR A 907 17.34 -8.46 20.69
N ILE A 908 16.08 -8.77 20.42
CA ILE A 908 14.91 -7.91 20.73
C ILE A 908 13.96 -8.70 21.62
N ASN A 909 13.11 -8.00 22.36
CA ASN A 909 12.04 -8.62 23.14
C ASN A 909 10.69 -8.32 22.48
N THR A 910 9.77 -9.28 22.55
CA THR A 910 8.38 -9.11 22.17
C THR A 910 7.52 -8.88 23.40
N GLU A 911 6.55 -7.99 23.28
CA GLU A 911 5.54 -7.76 24.30
C GLU A 911 4.37 -8.70 24.09
N ARG A 912 3.69 -9.03 25.17
CA ARG A 912 2.43 -9.74 25.05
C ARG A 912 1.44 -8.86 24.33
N ALA A 913 0.79 -9.41 23.29
CA ALA A 913 -0.36 -8.74 22.67
C ALA A 913 -1.38 -8.46 23.80
N GLN A 914 -1.71 -7.19 24.00
CA GLN A 914 -2.79 -6.86 24.92
C GLN A 914 -4.05 -7.49 24.34
N THR A 915 -4.68 -8.39 25.10
CA THR A 915 -6.09 -8.70 24.88
C THR A 915 -6.82 -7.41 25.20
N GLY A 916 -6.87 -6.47 24.22
CA GLY A 916 -7.80 -5.38 24.27
C GLY A 916 -9.17 -6.01 24.47
N ASN A 917 -9.97 -5.40 25.30
CA ASN A 917 -11.40 -5.66 25.29
C ASN A 917 -11.79 -5.77 23.81
N SER A 918 -12.22 -6.95 23.39
CA SER A 918 -12.58 -7.26 22.00
C SER A 918 -13.82 -6.47 21.53
N GLY A 919 -14.02 -5.29 22.08
CA GLY A 919 -15.02 -4.31 21.69
C GLY A 919 -14.67 -3.49 20.47
N ASN A 920 -13.40 -3.44 20.05
CA ASN A 920 -12.95 -2.64 18.90
C ASN A 920 -12.22 -3.45 17.82
N THR A 921 -12.64 -4.67 17.53
CA THR A 921 -12.42 -5.20 16.20
C THR A 921 -13.51 -4.62 15.32
N THR A 922 -13.18 -3.58 14.59
CA THR A 922 -14.00 -2.98 13.55
C THR A 922 -14.79 -4.04 12.80
N GLY A 923 -16.10 -3.92 12.83
CA GLY A 923 -16.98 -4.84 12.11
C GLY A 923 -16.63 -4.84 10.64
N VAL A 924 -16.48 -6.01 10.05
CA VAL A 924 -16.27 -6.24 8.62
C VAL A 924 -17.38 -5.60 7.80
#